data_40b1a481beb2c424e63e337a39ce3965
#
_entry.id   40b1a481beb2c424e63e337a39ce3965
#
_cell.length_a   1.000
_cell.length_b   1.000
_cell.length_c   1.000
_cell.angle_alpha   90.00
_cell.angle_beta   90.00
_cell.angle_gamma   90.00
#
_symmetry.space_group_name_H-M   'P 1'
#
loop_
_entity.id
_entity.type
_entity.pdbx_description
1 polymer ?
#
loop_
_entity_poly.entity_id
_entity_poly.type
_entity_poly.pdbx_seq_one_letter_code
_entity_poly.pdbx_strand_id
1 'polypeptide(L)'
;MALCDDGAPMVPGDMGLFSGAKQVAAQLRQLARKNGADAAVPELLRRDLRHKDAPGLAAVTELLETGTCEVPPAAPEVRLFAAASREEEARCTAAAIRRLMRQGVRCGKMAVVCRNIPDYRAAIRYEFRMADIPLYCDEPTTPEFSAPATAVRALLALLRGADMTENLTILAKTGLCALTEPQVCALENYAYTWSPNAAAWRTKFEKSPKGFGENELSDEDAKTLEDAETARQLLVTAVDELRSKVRGGSAEQISRELYFCLKKLGAEEQQAALVKAVRTARGIPAAEEAAREWNVVMQLLNEMAHLLGGQGVTFAEYEDLFSLLLRSSDLGHIPQTLDAVVLASAGKMRLDAPDYVFVLGLAEGEFPCAPSETGLLTHADRDVLMAKQIDLPDCFENRVVREQVCVYKALTAPAKGLWLSWPKGQGKTLCAALEPIVEALHPAAPELELPDLAATPADALDTLGGWPLTDTERASLTEALRLPQTDAPRGLALLQRMEEDPPRQVNDLSALSGLLGQRLRISPSQLEKYYTCRYGYFLQYVLGLKPRRRAELSADQSGTLMHWVLQMALDPHPDADNPCAGLAPFLELDDDAMAGLAGLLVDEYAKRYLPEDTARFAYLLSRLKKSMTSLLCYLRDEQKQSCFHPAACELRIGSGEDAVPGQVYHLSDGRTVQLVGTVDRADEWVEENGTRWVRVVDYKTGTKKLNLKEVYCGLDCQMLLYLFSLTRDKSGRFTGAEPAGVLYLLADPAPKTTNRQQAQQDVQYELDGLVRDEQKVFEAMDADETGRYLPFGYRNGVPSPSQKDKRADIAKLNRIQLHLDDLVTQMGQQLYDGQIAAEPLVAGAGRNPCVWCDYSFICCHETGIGERALEAPAKPFEPEETENEKEGEQA
;
A
#
# COMPACT_ATOMS: atom_id res chain seq x y z
N MET A 1 36.98 -46.43 12.04
CA MET A 1 35.74 -45.63 11.78
C MET A 1 35.07 -45.42 13.13
N ALA A 2 34.68 -44.24 13.48
CA ALA A 2 33.93 -43.96 14.68
C ALA A 2 32.43 -43.83 14.32
N LEU A 3 31.58 -44.48 15.07
CA LEU A 3 30.11 -44.43 14.90
C LEU A 3 29.50 -44.09 16.28
N CYS A 4 28.39 -43.32 16.26
CA CYS A 4 27.60 -43.11 17.47
C CYS A 4 26.70 -44.37 17.63
N ASP A 5 26.91 -45.11 18.68
CA ASP A 5 26.28 -46.41 18.94
C ASP A 5 26.23 -46.66 20.46
N ASP A 6 25.15 -47.27 20.94
CA ASP A 6 24.93 -47.66 22.34
C ASP A 6 25.60 -49.00 22.71
N GLY A 7 26.20 -49.66 21.73
CA GLY A 7 26.79 -51.01 21.89
C GLY A 7 25.78 -52.17 21.98
N ALA A 8 24.50 -51.88 21.85
CA ALA A 8 23.47 -52.91 21.78
C ALA A 8 23.43 -53.61 20.41
N PRO A 9 23.07 -54.87 20.30
CA PRO A 9 22.96 -55.55 19.03
C PRO A 9 21.85 -54.94 18.16
N MET A 10 22.05 -54.93 16.83
CA MET A 10 21.02 -54.50 15.88
C MET A 10 19.85 -55.47 15.90
N VAL A 11 18.62 -54.91 16.06
CA VAL A 11 17.35 -55.67 16.00
C VAL A 11 16.64 -55.26 14.68
N PRO A 12 16.06 -56.23 13.93
CA PRO A 12 15.23 -55.91 12.77
C PRO A 12 14.04 -55.00 13.16
N GLY A 13 13.85 -53.90 12.43
CA GLY A 13 12.81 -52.91 12.72
C GLY A 13 13.14 -51.99 13.89
N ASP A 14 14.39 -51.92 14.32
CA ASP A 14 14.87 -50.98 15.34
C ASP A 14 14.71 -49.51 14.81
N MET A 15 13.89 -48.74 15.53
CA MET A 15 13.69 -47.30 15.30
C MET A 15 14.42 -46.43 16.35
N GLY A 16 15.32 -47.04 17.12
CA GLY A 16 16.13 -46.30 18.10
C GLY A 16 17.08 -45.32 17.47
N LEU A 17 17.53 -44.34 18.25
CA LEU A 17 18.41 -43.23 17.85
C LEU A 17 19.66 -43.70 17.07
N PHE A 18 20.22 -44.82 17.41
CA PHE A 18 21.47 -45.36 16.81
C PHE A 18 21.22 -46.43 15.73
N SER A 19 19.96 -46.74 15.37
CA SER A 19 19.63 -47.78 14.38
C SER A 19 20.35 -47.58 13.04
N GLY A 20 20.45 -46.37 12.52
CA GLY A 20 21.18 -46.09 11.29
C GLY A 20 22.66 -46.38 11.41
N ALA A 21 23.32 -46.06 12.52
CA ALA A 21 24.74 -46.36 12.75
C ALA A 21 24.98 -47.86 12.85
N LYS A 22 24.09 -48.63 13.53
CA LYS A 22 24.12 -50.08 13.62
C LYS A 22 23.95 -50.77 12.27
N GLN A 23 23.04 -50.25 11.40
CA GLN A 23 22.88 -50.73 10.02
C GLN A 23 24.17 -50.57 9.21
N VAL A 24 24.76 -49.38 9.23
CA VAL A 24 26.04 -49.12 8.56
C VAL A 24 27.14 -50.04 9.07
N ALA A 25 27.24 -50.25 10.40
CA ALA A 25 28.22 -51.15 10.96
C ALA A 25 27.99 -52.60 10.51
N ALA A 26 26.74 -53.08 10.45
CA ALA A 26 26.40 -54.42 9.96
C ALA A 26 26.71 -54.60 8.49
N GLN A 27 26.41 -53.61 7.64
CA GLN A 27 26.71 -53.64 6.19
C GLN A 27 28.23 -53.69 5.96
N LEU A 28 29.00 -52.89 6.69
CA LEU A 28 30.45 -52.90 6.58
C LEU A 28 31.07 -54.19 7.06
N ARG A 29 30.59 -54.79 8.14
CA ARG A 29 31.02 -56.14 8.58
C ARG A 29 30.66 -57.17 7.54
N GLN A 30 29.51 -57.12 6.91
CA GLN A 30 29.12 -58.00 5.83
C GLN A 30 30.03 -57.85 4.61
N LEU A 31 30.33 -56.58 4.22
CA LEU A 31 31.22 -56.30 3.10
C LEU A 31 32.67 -56.79 3.37
N ALA A 32 33.18 -56.60 4.60
CA ALA A 32 34.48 -57.09 5.03
C ALA A 32 34.52 -58.62 4.90
N ARG A 33 33.54 -59.32 5.42
CA ARG A 33 33.44 -60.81 5.29
C ARG A 33 33.41 -61.27 3.85
N LYS A 34 32.64 -60.58 2.95
CA LYS A 34 32.57 -60.93 1.53
C LYS A 34 33.94 -60.73 0.80
N ASN A 35 34.77 -59.84 1.31
CA ASN A 35 36.09 -59.55 0.73
C ASN A 35 37.25 -60.20 1.52
N GLY A 36 36.96 -61.10 2.43
CA GLY A 36 37.99 -61.86 3.20
C GLY A 36 38.79 -60.94 4.17
N ALA A 37 38.21 -59.85 4.60
CA ALA A 37 38.84 -58.94 5.57
C ALA A 37 38.26 -59.23 6.99
N ASP A 38 39.08 -59.18 7.99
CA ASP A 38 38.71 -59.34 9.40
C ASP A 38 38.33 -57.97 9.98
N ALA A 39 37.15 -57.93 10.62
CA ALA A 39 36.71 -56.76 11.37
C ALA A 39 37.19 -56.86 12.85
N ALA A 40 37.90 -55.90 13.32
CA ALA A 40 38.31 -55.85 14.72
C ALA A 40 37.08 -55.71 15.66
N VAL A 41 37.26 -56.16 16.91
CA VAL A 41 36.24 -56.00 17.94
C VAL A 41 36.05 -54.48 18.19
N PRO A 42 34.83 -53.95 18.17
CA PRO A 42 34.60 -52.52 18.39
C PRO A 42 35.03 -52.14 19.81
N GLU A 43 35.74 -51.03 19.92
CA GLU A 43 36.08 -50.38 21.17
C GLU A 43 34.93 -49.38 21.53
N LEU A 44 34.34 -49.52 22.69
CA LEU A 44 33.24 -48.68 23.17
C LEU A 44 33.79 -47.58 24.08
N LEU A 45 33.66 -46.32 23.62
CA LEU A 45 34.02 -45.14 24.35
C LEU A 45 32.82 -44.72 25.24
N ARG A 46 32.84 -45.18 26.52
CA ARG A 46 31.70 -45.00 27.46
C ARG A 46 31.77 -43.75 28.32
N ARG A 47 32.88 -43.02 28.31
CA ARG A 47 33.04 -41.79 29.12
C ARG A 47 32.69 -40.57 28.31
N ASP A 48 31.74 -39.79 28.78
CA ASP A 48 31.49 -38.46 28.29
C ASP A 48 32.57 -37.51 28.82
N LEU A 49 33.57 -37.25 27.98
CA LEU A 49 34.65 -36.32 28.29
C LEU A 49 34.32 -34.89 27.86
N ARG A 50 33.37 -34.71 27.01
CA ARG A 50 32.94 -33.38 26.50
C ARG A 50 32.24 -32.60 27.63
N HIS A 51 31.36 -33.26 28.38
CA HIS A 51 30.50 -32.61 29.36
C HIS A 51 30.98 -32.84 30.82
N LYS A 52 32.24 -33.24 31.02
CA LYS A 52 32.80 -33.54 32.36
C LYS A 52 32.63 -32.39 33.34
N ASP A 53 32.67 -31.13 32.86
CA ASP A 53 32.56 -29.92 33.67
C ASP A 53 31.17 -29.23 33.52
N ALA A 54 30.20 -29.91 32.88
CA ALA A 54 28.85 -29.39 32.57
C ALA A 54 27.80 -30.47 32.84
N PRO A 55 27.48 -30.75 34.12
CA PRO A 55 26.59 -31.84 34.51
C PRO A 55 25.18 -31.76 33.92
N GLY A 56 24.67 -30.57 33.67
CA GLY A 56 23.39 -30.36 32.99
C GLY A 56 23.42 -30.85 31.52
N LEU A 57 24.52 -30.65 30.80
CA LEU A 57 24.68 -31.17 29.44
C LEU A 57 24.89 -32.66 29.40
N ALA A 58 25.59 -33.22 30.38
CA ALA A 58 25.73 -34.67 30.56
C ALA A 58 24.36 -35.32 30.79
N ALA A 59 23.53 -34.74 31.64
CA ALA A 59 22.16 -35.21 31.87
C ALA A 59 21.26 -35.12 30.61
N VAL A 60 21.37 -34.04 29.81
CA VAL A 60 20.66 -33.94 28.50
C VAL A 60 21.07 -35.08 27.56
N THR A 61 22.37 -35.39 27.50
CA THR A 61 22.89 -36.47 26.66
C THR A 61 22.35 -37.83 27.14
N GLU A 62 22.39 -38.09 28.42
CA GLU A 62 21.92 -39.35 29.02
C GLU A 62 20.40 -39.53 28.82
N LEU A 63 19.61 -38.47 29.02
CA LEU A 63 18.14 -38.46 28.75
C LEU A 63 17.84 -38.84 27.33
N LEU A 64 18.55 -38.27 26.37
CA LEU A 64 18.32 -38.53 24.92
C LEU A 64 18.74 -39.96 24.52
N GLU A 65 19.76 -40.54 25.19
CA GLU A 65 20.26 -41.89 24.90
C GLU A 65 19.49 -42.98 25.58
N THR A 66 19.07 -42.78 26.83
CA THR A 66 18.51 -43.83 27.70
C THR A 66 17.09 -43.57 28.17
N GLY A 67 16.59 -42.35 28.01
CA GLY A 67 15.29 -41.90 28.53
C GLY A 67 15.28 -41.59 30.04
N THR A 68 16.41 -41.73 30.73
CA THR A 68 16.57 -41.48 32.18
C THR A 68 17.92 -40.84 32.45
N CYS A 69 18.04 -40.04 33.52
CA CYS A 69 19.34 -39.48 33.91
C CYS A 69 19.41 -39.34 35.43
N GLU A 70 20.61 -39.21 35.93
CA GLU A 70 20.87 -38.71 37.30
C GLU A 70 20.68 -37.17 37.25
N VAL A 71 19.66 -36.64 37.95
CA VAL A 71 19.35 -35.22 37.97
C VAL A 71 20.43 -34.45 38.76
N PRO A 72 21.19 -33.54 38.14
CA PRO A 72 22.17 -32.73 38.85
C PRO A 72 21.47 -31.72 39.77
N PRO A 73 22.11 -31.30 40.87
CA PRO A 73 21.54 -30.34 41.84
C PRO A 73 21.23 -28.96 41.21
N ALA A 74 21.89 -28.62 40.10
CA ALA A 74 21.64 -27.45 39.27
C ALA A 74 22.14 -27.69 37.85
N ALA A 75 21.47 -27.14 36.86
CA ALA A 75 21.84 -27.22 35.43
C ALA A 75 21.92 -25.80 34.80
N PRO A 76 22.79 -24.91 35.29
CA PRO A 76 22.87 -23.53 34.78
C PRO A 76 23.33 -23.45 33.32
N GLU A 77 23.91 -24.52 32.81
CA GLU A 77 24.37 -24.62 31.40
C GLU A 77 23.22 -24.74 30.40
N VAL A 78 22.05 -25.19 30.88
CA VAL A 78 20.86 -25.37 30.03
C VAL A 78 19.87 -24.22 30.28
N ARG A 79 19.52 -23.48 29.23
CA ARG A 79 18.57 -22.38 29.28
C ARG A 79 17.43 -22.66 28.33
N LEU A 80 16.22 -22.23 28.69
CA LEU A 80 15.03 -22.39 27.88
C LEU A 80 14.16 -21.13 27.93
N PHE A 81 13.71 -20.65 26.77
CA PHE A 81 12.76 -19.53 26.72
C PHE A 81 11.76 -19.65 25.57
N ALA A 82 10.57 -19.05 25.79
CA ALA A 82 9.53 -18.93 24.79
C ALA A 82 9.50 -17.49 24.26
N ALA A 83 9.85 -17.32 23.01
CA ALA A 83 9.77 -16.03 22.33
C ALA A 83 8.34 -15.78 21.79
N ALA A 84 7.92 -14.52 21.62
CA ALA A 84 6.65 -14.20 21.00
C ALA A 84 6.68 -14.47 19.48
N SER A 85 7.84 -14.28 18.83
CA SER A 85 8.03 -14.49 17.39
C SER A 85 9.44 -15.03 17.10
N ARG A 86 9.70 -15.38 15.83
CA ARG A 86 11.05 -15.77 15.37
C ARG A 86 12.04 -14.61 15.41
N GLU A 87 11.56 -13.40 15.22
CA GLU A 87 12.35 -12.18 15.31
C GLU A 87 12.82 -11.94 16.75
N GLU A 88 11.91 -12.07 17.73
CA GLU A 88 12.27 -11.99 19.14
C GLU A 88 13.23 -13.11 19.56
N GLU A 89 13.04 -14.32 19.04
CA GLU A 89 13.92 -15.46 19.25
C GLU A 89 15.35 -15.15 18.73
N ALA A 90 15.46 -14.58 17.53
CA ALA A 90 16.73 -14.15 16.93
C ALA A 90 17.39 -13.03 17.75
N ARG A 91 16.61 -12.06 18.23
CA ARG A 91 17.07 -10.93 19.03
C ARG A 91 17.61 -11.37 20.38
N CYS A 92 16.87 -12.20 21.09
CA CYS A 92 17.33 -12.76 22.37
C CYS A 92 18.61 -13.61 22.20
N THR A 93 18.71 -14.32 21.07
CA THR A 93 19.92 -15.08 20.71
C THR A 93 21.11 -14.14 20.47
N ALA A 94 20.93 -13.07 19.73
CA ALA A 94 21.98 -12.07 19.49
C ALA A 94 22.45 -11.42 20.80
N ALA A 95 21.51 -11.04 21.68
CA ALA A 95 21.80 -10.49 23.00
C ALA A 95 22.62 -11.46 23.88
N ALA A 96 22.23 -12.73 23.91
CA ALA A 96 22.96 -13.77 24.64
C ALA A 96 24.38 -13.99 24.10
N ILE A 97 24.54 -14.00 22.78
CA ILE A 97 25.84 -14.10 22.11
C ILE A 97 26.71 -12.88 22.46
N ARG A 98 26.17 -11.66 22.43
CA ARG A 98 26.90 -10.44 22.87
C ARG A 98 27.36 -10.51 24.33
N ARG A 99 26.52 -11.02 25.22
CA ARG A 99 26.90 -11.27 26.59
C ARG A 99 28.12 -12.20 26.71
N LEU A 100 28.10 -13.30 25.95
CA LEU A 100 29.24 -14.24 25.92
C LEU A 100 30.50 -13.60 25.31
N MET A 101 30.36 -12.79 24.24
CA MET A 101 31.47 -12.04 23.66
C MET A 101 32.08 -11.06 24.66
N ARG A 102 31.29 -10.37 25.46
CA ARG A 102 31.78 -9.49 26.54
C ARG A 102 32.54 -10.27 27.65
N GLN A 103 32.17 -11.54 27.84
CA GLN A 103 32.88 -12.47 28.74
C GLN A 103 34.16 -13.04 28.12
N GLY A 104 34.50 -12.68 26.87
CA GLY A 104 35.70 -13.11 26.16
C GLY A 104 35.55 -14.42 25.38
N VAL A 105 34.33 -14.92 25.15
CA VAL A 105 34.09 -16.08 24.32
C VAL A 105 34.23 -15.69 22.83
N ARG A 106 35.00 -16.45 22.07
CA ARG A 106 35.22 -16.23 20.65
C ARG A 106 33.98 -16.63 19.84
N CYS A 107 33.67 -15.88 18.78
CA CYS A 107 32.51 -16.13 17.91
C CYS A 107 32.53 -17.54 17.30
N GLY A 108 33.71 -18.01 16.85
CA GLY A 108 33.87 -19.37 16.28
C GLY A 108 33.62 -20.51 17.28
N LYS A 109 33.46 -20.21 18.58
CA LYS A 109 33.04 -21.18 19.59
C LYS A 109 31.55 -21.20 19.90
N MET A 110 30.78 -20.39 19.16
CA MET A 110 29.32 -20.28 19.29
C MET A 110 28.65 -20.69 17.98
N ALA A 111 27.55 -21.42 18.08
CA ALA A 111 26.76 -21.80 16.90
C ALA A 111 25.27 -21.61 17.16
N VAL A 112 24.54 -21.20 16.12
CA VAL A 112 23.08 -21.15 16.06
C VAL A 112 22.60 -22.29 15.19
N VAL A 113 21.70 -23.12 15.68
CA VAL A 113 21.18 -24.29 14.97
C VAL A 113 19.66 -24.15 14.86
N CYS A 114 19.13 -24.29 13.66
CA CYS A 114 17.69 -24.42 13.42
C CYS A 114 17.43 -25.57 12.43
N ARG A 115 16.17 -26.00 12.33
CA ARG A 115 15.83 -27.10 11.40
C ARG A 115 15.82 -26.63 9.96
N ASN A 116 15.25 -25.44 9.72
CA ASN A 116 15.11 -24.82 8.41
C ASN A 116 15.68 -23.39 8.44
N ILE A 117 16.86 -23.22 7.82
CA ILE A 117 17.54 -21.91 7.81
C ILE A 117 16.74 -20.81 7.11
N PRO A 118 16.04 -21.03 5.96
CA PRO A 118 15.23 -20.01 5.33
C PRO A 118 14.26 -19.27 6.25
N ASP A 119 13.69 -19.97 7.23
CA ASP A 119 12.72 -19.40 8.17
C ASP A 119 13.34 -18.41 9.17
N TYR A 120 14.64 -18.52 9.43
CA TYR A 120 15.37 -17.72 10.42
C TYR A 120 16.41 -16.79 9.79
N ARG A 121 16.83 -17.03 8.55
CA ARG A 121 17.94 -16.31 7.90
C ARG A 121 17.79 -14.79 7.94
N ALA A 122 16.60 -14.30 7.63
CA ALA A 122 16.35 -12.86 7.58
C ALA A 122 16.48 -12.23 8.98
N ALA A 123 15.82 -12.82 9.99
CA ALA A 123 15.83 -12.35 11.36
C ALA A 123 17.25 -12.41 11.96
N ILE A 124 17.93 -13.55 11.84
CA ILE A 124 19.30 -13.71 12.36
C ILE A 124 20.28 -12.74 11.68
N ARG A 125 20.22 -12.59 10.34
CA ARG A 125 21.10 -11.63 9.64
C ARG A 125 20.84 -10.19 10.08
N TYR A 126 19.58 -9.83 10.30
CA TYR A 126 19.23 -8.50 10.78
C TYR A 126 19.77 -8.25 12.17
N GLU A 127 19.41 -9.08 13.15
CA GLU A 127 19.78 -8.92 14.56
C GLU A 127 21.30 -8.99 14.78
N PHE A 128 21.98 -9.91 14.08
CA PHE A 128 23.44 -10.03 14.19
C PHE A 128 24.16 -8.82 13.60
N ARG A 129 23.62 -8.25 12.52
CA ARG A 129 24.16 -7.01 11.96
C ARG A 129 23.92 -5.83 12.91
N MET A 130 22.74 -5.73 13.53
CA MET A 130 22.43 -4.69 14.50
C MET A 130 23.33 -4.78 15.72
N ALA A 131 23.61 -5.98 16.20
CA ALA A 131 24.48 -6.24 17.33
C ALA A 131 25.98 -6.35 16.99
N ASP A 132 26.39 -6.11 15.76
CA ASP A 132 27.78 -6.25 15.27
C ASP A 132 28.39 -7.64 15.60
N ILE A 133 27.66 -8.72 15.27
CA ILE A 133 28.08 -10.09 15.44
C ILE A 133 28.48 -10.67 14.09
N PRO A 134 29.71 -11.13 13.89
CA PRO A 134 30.14 -11.82 12.69
C PRO A 134 29.38 -13.13 12.49
N LEU A 135 28.74 -13.31 11.33
CA LEU A 135 27.91 -14.46 10.99
C LEU A 135 28.44 -15.20 9.77
N TYR A 136 28.59 -16.52 9.90
CA TYR A 136 28.74 -17.44 8.77
C TYR A 136 27.46 -18.29 8.65
N CYS A 137 26.81 -18.26 7.51
CA CYS A 137 25.62 -19.07 7.21
C CYS A 137 26.01 -20.28 6.34
N ASP A 138 25.88 -21.48 6.90
CA ASP A 138 26.22 -22.74 6.22
C ASP A 138 25.04 -23.22 5.36
N GLU A 139 24.61 -22.36 4.43
CA GLU A 139 23.59 -22.70 3.46
C GLU A 139 23.88 -22.04 2.09
N PRO A 140 23.64 -22.75 0.99
CA PRO A 140 23.78 -22.19 -0.34
C PRO A 140 22.97 -20.91 -0.52
N THR A 141 23.55 -19.88 -1.10
CA THR A 141 22.84 -18.69 -1.55
C THR A 141 22.55 -18.84 -3.04
N THR A 142 21.27 -18.84 -3.41
CA THR A 142 20.88 -18.99 -4.81
C THR A 142 20.72 -17.63 -5.50
N PRO A 143 21.01 -17.51 -6.81
CA PRO A 143 20.81 -16.29 -7.57
C PRO A 143 19.35 -16.06 -7.99
N GLU A 144 18.38 -16.82 -7.48
CA GLU A 144 16.98 -16.85 -7.95
C GLU A 144 16.30 -15.47 -7.99
N PHE A 145 16.61 -14.61 -7.02
CA PHE A 145 16.03 -13.26 -6.89
C PHE A 145 17.00 -12.15 -7.30
N SER A 146 18.11 -12.50 -7.93
CA SER A 146 19.06 -11.50 -8.42
C SER A 146 18.48 -10.69 -9.59
N ALA A 147 19.01 -9.49 -9.82
CA ALA A 147 18.60 -8.65 -10.94
C ALA A 147 18.76 -9.34 -12.31
N PRO A 148 19.89 -10.03 -12.60
CA PRO A 148 20.06 -10.79 -13.86
C PRO A 148 19.05 -11.92 -14.02
N ALA A 149 18.78 -12.70 -12.95
CA ALA A 149 17.79 -13.77 -13.01
C ALA A 149 16.39 -13.24 -13.26
N THR A 150 16.04 -12.15 -12.58
CA THR A 150 14.75 -11.45 -12.75
C THR A 150 14.58 -10.93 -14.17
N ALA A 151 15.62 -10.34 -14.77
CA ALA A 151 15.60 -9.87 -16.15
C ALA A 151 15.37 -11.02 -17.14
N VAL A 152 16.08 -12.13 -17.01
CA VAL A 152 15.89 -13.30 -17.87
C VAL A 152 14.48 -13.87 -17.72
N ARG A 153 13.97 -14.02 -16.50
CA ARG A 153 12.61 -14.51 -16.25
C ARG A 153 11.55 -13.60 -16.84
N ALA A 154 11.69 -12.27 -16.71
CA ALA A 154 10.77 -11.32 -17.32
C ALA A 154 10.76 -11.44 -18.86
N LEU A 155 11.93 -11.61 -19.50
CA LEU A 155 12.03 -11.86 -20.94
C LEU A 155 11.36 -13.18 -21.35
N LEU A 156 11.55 -14.26 -20.60
CA LEU A 156 10.91 -15.56 -20.85
C LEU A 156 9.39 -15.47 -20.67
N ALA A 157 8.90 -14.79 -19.65
CA ALA A 157 7.47 -14.55 -19.44
C ALA A 157 6.84 -13.77 -20.62
N LEU A 158 7.54 -12.74 -21.13
CA LEU A 158 7.11 -12.00 -22.32
C LEU A 158 7.08 -12.90 -23.56
N LEU A 159 8.03 -13.80 -23.74
CA LEU A 159 8.02 -14.77 -24.86
C LEU A 159 6.84 -15.74 -24.78
N ARG A 160 6.44 -16.15 -23.59
CA ARG A 160 5.24 -16.98 -23.34
C ARG A 160 3.93 -16.24 -23.59
N GLY A 161 3.94 -14.93 -23.73
CA GLY A 161 2.75 -14.11 -23.92
C GLY A 161 2.11 -13.62 -22.62
N ALA A 162 2.88 -13.59 -21.52
CA ALA A 162 2.47 -12.97 -20.26
C ALA A 162 2.21 -11.47 -20.42
N ASP A 163 1.61 -10.84 -19.41
CA ASP A 163 1.26 -9.42 -19.42
C ASP A 163 2.48 -8.54 -19.71
N MET A 164 2.35 -7.71 -20.76
CA MET A 164 3.45 -6.85 -21.19
C MET A 164 3.74 -5.75 -20.17
N THR A 165 2.71 -5.18 -19.56
CA THR A 165 2.86 -4.07 -18.60
C THR A 165 3.65 -4.52 -17.39
N GLU A 166 3.28 -5.64 -16.79
CA GLU A 166 3.97 -6.18 -15.63
C GLU A 166 5.43 -6.50 -15.94
N ASN A 167 5.67 -7.29 -16.99
CA ASN A 167 7.01 -7.82 -17.26
C ASN A 167 7.97 -6.79 -17.86
N LEU A 168 7.49 -5.83 -18.68
CA LEU A 168 8.32 -4.72 -19.13
C LEU A 168 8.69 -3.76 -17.98
N THR A 169 7.76 -3.53 -17.05
CA THR A 169 8.03 -2.73 -15.86
C THR A 169 9.03 -3.43 -14.93
N ILE A 170 8.87 -4.74 -14.70
CA ILE A 170 9.85 -5.54 -13.95
C ILE A 170 11.23 -5.44 -14.61
N LEU A 171 11.31 -5.66 -15.92
CA LEU A 171 12.57 -5.60 -16.67
C LEU A 171 13.24 -4.23 -16.55
N ALA A 172 12.49 -3.14 -16.72
CA ALA A 172 12.99 -1.77 -16.55
C ALA A 172 13.55 -1.51 -15.14
N LYS A 173 12.87 -2.02 -14.11
CA LYS A 173 13.24 -1.84 -12.69
C LYS A 173 14.42 -2.71 -12.22
N THR A 174 14.87 -3.66 -13.01
CA THR A 174 16.09 -4.44 -12.65
C THR A 174 17.35 -3.60 -12.57
N GLY A 175 17.35 -2.40 -13.16
CA GLY A 175 18.54 -1.55 -13.31
C GLY A 175 19.54 -2.05 -14.37
N LEU A 176 19.17 -3.09 -15.13
CA LEU A 176 20.01 -3.67 -16.17
C LEU A 176 19.73 -3.13 -17.59
N CYS A 177 18.75 -2.24 -17.73
CA CYS A 177 18.47 -1.57 -18.99
C CYS A 177 19.18 -0.21 -19.03
N ALA A 178 19.59 0.23 -20.23
CA ALA A 178 20.22 1.54 -20.46
C ALA A 178 19.15 2.66 -20.37
N LEU A 179 18.49 2.74 -19.23
CA LEU A 179 17.44 3.71 -18.88
C LEU A 179 17.86 4.49 -17.65
N THR A 180 17.52 5.78 -17.64
CA THR A 180 17.65 6.62 -16.44
C THR A 180 16.48 6.40 -15.50
N GLU A 181 16.65 6.72 -14.20
CA GLU A 181 15.58 6.62 -13.22
C GLU A 181 14.32 7.43 -13.61
N PRO A 182 14.42 8.69 -14.11
CA PRO A 182 13.27 9.42 -14.62
C PRO A 182 12.52 8.68 -15.75
N GLN A 183 13.23 8.04 -16.67
CA GLN A 183 12.64 7.27 -17.77
C GLN A 183 11.88 6.03 -17.26
N VAL A 184 12.44 5.32 -16.29
CA VAL A 184 11.76 4.16 -15.66
C VAL A 184 10.50 4.62 -14.92
N CYS A 185 10.59 5.71 -14.16
CA CYS A 185 9.45 6.30 -13.45
C CYS A 185 8.35 6.78 -14.41
N ALA A 186 8.75 7.48 -15.50
CA ALA A 186 7.81 7.95 -16.51
C ALA A 186 7.08 6.79 -17.20
N LEU A 187 7.80 5.73 -17.57
CA LEU A 187 7.24 4.51 -18.16
C LEU A 187 6.22 3.84 -17.23
N GLU A 188 6.58 3.64 -15.97
CA GLU A 188 5.70 3.01 -14.99
C GLU A 188 4.44 3.84 -14.73
N ASN A 189 4.59 5.16 -14.58
CA ASN A 189 3.46 6.05 -14.37
C ASN A 189 2.54 6.10 -15.57
N TYR A 190 3.08 6.15 -16.79
CA TYR A 190 2.29 6.07 -18.01
C TYR A 190 1.52 4.76 -18.11
N ALA A 191 2.20 3.64 -17.85
CA ALA A 191 1.59 2.31 -17.85
C ALA A 191 0.50 2.17 -16.77
N TYR A 192 0.70 2.76 -15.59
CA TYR A 192 -0.31 2.80 -14.54
C TYR A 192 -1.55 3.62 -14.95
N THR A 193 -1.31 4.80 -15.55
CA THR A 193 -2.39 5.72 -15.96
C THR A 193 -3.24 5.12 -17.07
N TRP A 194 -2.63 4.57 -18.11
CA TRP A 194 -3.32 4.16 -19.34
C TRP A 194 -3.56 2.66 -19.46
N SER A 195 -2.93 1.83 -18.62
CA SER A 195 -3.03 0.36 -18.65
C SER A 195 -2.94 -0.20 -20.09
N PRO A 196 -1.87 0.10 -20.85
CA PRO A 196 -1.79 -0.21 -22.27
C PRO A 196 -1.83 -1.71 -22.51
N ASN A 197 -2.67 -2.16 -23.42
CA ASN A 197 -2.69 -3.55 -23.86
C ASN A 197 -1.49 -3.86 -24.80
N ALA A 198 -1.31 -5.13 -25.18
CA ALA A 198 -0.17 -5.57 -25.98
C ALA A 198 -0.05 -4.87 -27.36
N ALA A 199 -1.14 -4.39 -27.95
CA ALA A 199 -1.11 -3.61 -29.18
C ALA A 199 -0.66 -2.17 -28.92
N ALA A 200 -1.19 -1.54 -27.87
CA ALA A 200 -0.84 -0.19 -27.47
C ALA A 200 0.64 -0.07 -27.05
N TRP A 201 1.23 -1.10 -26.43
CA TRP A 201 2.67 -1.14 -26.15
C TRP A 201 3.54 -1.08 -27.42
N ARG A 202 3.02 -1.55 -28.60
CA ARG A 202 3.75 -1.53 -29.86
C ARG A 202 3.55 -0.26 -30.67
N THR A 203 2.64 0.63 -30.25
CA THR A 203 2.43 1.94 -30.84
C THR A 203 3.14 3.00 -30.00
N LYS A 204 3.44 4.14 -30.62
CA LYS A 204 4.03 5.29 -29.95
C LYS A 204 3.08 5.78 -28.85
N PHE A 205 3.61 6.13 -27.68
CA PHE A 205 2.87 6.79 -26.62
C PHE A 205 2.63 8.26 -26.98
N GLU A 206 1.38 8.67 -27.09
CA GLU A 206 0.99 10.01 -27.50
C GLU A 206 -0.03 10.66 -26.54
N LYS A 207 -0.58 9.88 -25.60
CA LYS A 207 -1.57 10.35 -24.64
C LYS A 207 -0.90 11.12 -23.50
N SER A 208 -1.63 12.06 -22.88
CA SER A 208 -1.12 12.82 -21.75
C SER A 208 -0.70 11.92 -20.59
N PRO A 209 0.48 12.12 -19.97
CA PRO A 209 0.91 11.38 -18.79
C PRO A 209 -0.02 11.53 -17.58
N LYS A 210 -0.81 12.62 -17.54
CA LYS A 210 -1.79 12.93 -16.48
C LYS A 210 -3.14 12.22 -16.65
N GLY A 211 -3.38 11.53 -17.76
CA GLY A 211 -4.64 10.87 -18.06
C GLY A 211 -5.61 11.74 -18.87
N PHE A 212 -6.91 11.60 -18.60
CA PHE A 212 -7.92 12.42 -19.25
C PHE A 212 -7.84 13.90 -18.82
N GLY A 213 -8.04 14.81 -19.76
CA GLY A 213 -8.02 16.24 -19.52
C GLY A 213 -7.71 17.06 -20.77
N GLU A 214 -7.35 18.31 -20.59
CA GLU A 214 -7.02 19.25 -21.68
C GLU A 214 -5.87 18.74 -22.55
N ASN A 215 -5.98 18.97 -23.87
CA ASN A 215 -5.04 18.43 -24.86
C ASN A 215 -3.69 19.19 -24.91
N GLU A 216 -3.55 20.31 -24.20
CA GLU A 216 -2.31 21.06 -24.16
C GLU A 216 -1.38 20.50 -23.07
N LEU A 217 -0.27 19.89 -23.53
CA LEU A 217 0.77 19.39 -22.65
C LEU A 217 1.66 20.56 -22.18
N SER A 218 1.89 20.65 -20.88
CA SER A 218 2.97 21.52 -20.38
C SER A 218 4.34 20.98 -20.83
N ASP A 219 5.37 21.85 -20.82
CA ASP A 219 6.75 21.44 -21.15
C ASP A 219 7.24 20.26 -20.29
N GLU A 220 6.82 20.21 -19.03
CA GLU A 220 7.14 19.12 -18.11
C GLU A 220 6.43 17.81 -18.50
N ASP A 221 5.15 17.89 -18.89
CA ASP A 221 4.39 16.73 -19.34
C ASP A 221 4.91 16.19 -20.66
N ALA A 222 5.27 17.08 -21.59
CA ALA A 222 5.89 16.71 -22.87
C ALA A 222 7.22 15.95 -22.64
N LYS A 223 8.05 16.42 -21.73
CA LYS A 223 9.30 15.73 -21.35
C LYS A 223 9.03 14.37 -20.70
N THR A 224 8.06 14.29 -19.80
CA THR A 224 7.67 13.03 -19.15
C THR A 224 7.17 12.00 -20.19
N LEU A 225 6.40 12.46 -21.17
CA LEU A 225 5.94 11.62 -22.27
C LEU A 225 7.09 11.14 -23.17
N GLU A 226 8.07 12.01 -23.48
CA GLU A 226 9.28 11.67 -24.23
C GLU A 226 10.13 10.62 -23.48
N ASP A 227 10.30 10.79 -22.17
CA ASP A 227 11.02 9.83 -21.31
C ASP A 227 10.32 8.46 -21.30
N ALA A 228 8.99 8.43 -21.17
CA ALA A 228 8.20 7.20 -21.23
C ALA A 228 8.30 6.50 -22.61
N GLU A 229 8.24 7.28 -23.69
CA GLU A 229 8.35 6.75 -25.06
C GLU A 229 9.74 6.22 -25.36
N THR A 230 10.79 6.88 -24.90
CA THR A 230 12.18 6.42 -25.02
C THR A 230 12.37 5.07 -24.34
N ALA A 231 11.85 4.93 -23.11
CA ALA A 231 11.91 3.66 -22.38
C ALA A 231 11.10 2.56 -23.08
N ARG A 232 9.87 2.87 -23.51
CA ARG A 232 9.03 1.94 -24.27
C ARG A 232 9.74 1.45 -25.53
N GLN A 233 10.30 2.36 -26.32
CA GLN A 233 10.92 2.03 -27.60
C GLN A 233 12.12 1.09 -27.39
N LEU A 234 12.98 1.35 -26.39
CA LEU A 234 14.12 0.49 -26.07
C LEU A 234 13.64 -0.93 -25.74
N LEU A 235 12.70 -1.06 -24.82
CA LEU A 235 12.25 -2.34 -24.28
C LEU A 235 11.47 -3.14 -25.31
N VAL A 236 10.46 -2.53 -25.96
CA VAL A 236 9.60 -3.23 -26.91
C VAL A 236 10.37 -3.65 -28.15
N THR A 237 11.28 -2.80 -28.67
CA THR A 237 12.11 -3.14 -29.81
C THR A 237 13.02 -4.35 -29.52
N ALA A 238 13.62 -4.38 -28.31
CA ALA A 238 14.48 -5.49 -27.91
C ALA A 238 13.70 -6.80 -27.77
N VAL A 239 12.50 -6.74 -27.15
CA VAL A 239 11.65 -7.91 -26.93
C VAL A 239 11.05 -8.44 -28.24
N ASP A 240 10.56 -7.59 -29.13
CA ASP A 240 9.96 -8.02 -30.42
C ASP A 240 11.06 -8.60 -31.34
N GLU A 241 12.28 -8.06 -31.33
CA GLU A 241 13.42 -8.64 -32.03
C GLU A 241 13.78 -10.00 -31.46
N LEU A 242 13.88 -10.14 -30.11
CA LEU A 242 14.08 -11.42 -29.44
C LEU A 242 13.02 -12.44 -29.89
N ARG A 243 11.75 -12.08 -29.82
CA ARG A 243 10.62 -12.95 -30.20
C ARG A 243 10.72 -13.40 -31.65
N SER A 244 11.11 -12.52 -32.57
CA SER A 244 11.26 -12.85 -33.97
C SER A 244 12.35 -13.89 -34.24
N LYS A 245 13.46 -13.83 -33.50
CA LYS A 245 14.64 -14.69 -33.65
C LYS A 245 14.50 -16.07 -33.01
N VAL A 246 13.73 -16.18 -31.90
CA VAL A 246 13.57 -17.45 -31.14
C VAL A 246 12.32 -18.24 -31.51
N ARG A 247 11.50 -17.80 -32.46
CA ARG A 247 10.26 -18.47 -32.85
C ARG A 247 10.55 -19.85 -33.48
N GLY A 248 10.13 -20.90 -32.77
CA GLY A 248 10.39 -22.31 -33.16
C GLY A 248 11.86 -22.72 -33.00
N GLY A 249 12.63 -21.99 -32.21
CA GLY A 249 14.03 -22.20 -31.97
C GLY A 249 14.38 -23.34 -31.02
N SER A 250 15.62 -23.77 -31.07
CA SER A 250 16.23 -24.72 -30.11
C SER A 250 16.58 -24.01 -28.80
N ALA A 251 16.83 -24.79 -27.73
CA ALA A 251 17.30 -24.26 -26.45
C ALA A 251 18.62 -23.45 -26.60
N GLU A 252 19.54 -23.88 -27.45
CA GLU A 252 20.73 -23.11 -27.79
C GLU A 252 20.39 -21.73 -28.38
N GLN A 253 19.46 -21.70 -29.31
CA GLN A 253 19.03 -20.44 -29.93
C GLN A 253 18.35 -19.53 -28.93
N ILE A 254 17.48 -20.05 -28.07
CA ILE A 254 16.80 -19.26 -27.00
C ILE A 254 17.87 -18.67 -26.07
N SER A 255 18.81 -19.45 -25.56
CA SER A 255 19.87 -18.97 -24.66
C SER A 255 20.71 -17.86 -25.29
N ARG A 256 21.13 -18.08 -26.54
CA ARG A 256 21.95 -17.12 -27.28
C ARG A 256 21.24 -15.80 -27.53
N GLU A 257 19.99 -15.86 -27.97
CA GLU A 257 19.23 -14.64 -28.26
C GLU A 257 18.78 -13.90 -26.98
N LEU A 258 18.56 -14.59 -25.85
CA LEU A 258 18.38 -13.97 -24.54
C LEU A 258 19.62 -13.16 -24.13
N TYR A 259 20.81 -13.72 -24.26
CA TYR A 259 22.07 -13.01 -24.01
C TYR A 259 22.21 -11.77 -24.90
N PHE A 260 21.98 -11.90 -26.22
CA PHE A 260 22.05 -10.76 -27.14
C PHE A 260 20.97 -9.68 -26.85
N CYS A 261 19.79 -10.10 -26.41
CA CYS A 261 18.75 -9.16 -25.96
C CYS A 261 19.21 -8.36 -24.74
N LEU A 262 19.75 -9.03 -23.70
CA LEU A 262 20.32 -8.36 -22.52
C LEU A 262 21.45 -7.39 -22.93
N LYS A 263 22.33 -7.80 -23.82
CA LYS A 263 23.39 -6.93 -24.34
C LYS A 263 22.84 -5.71 -25.07
N LYS A 264 21.82 -5.89 -25.91
CA LYS A 264 21.13 -4.79 -26.61
C LYS A 264 20.45 -3.81 -25.64
N LEU A 265 19.94 -4.31 -24.53
CA LEU A 265 19.38 -3.51 -23.44
C LEU A 265 20.45 -2.73 -22.66
N GLY A 266 21.76 -3.01 -22.86
CA GLY A 266 22.86 -2.37 -22.15
C GLY A 266 23.20 -3.04 -20.82
N ALA A 267 22.80 -4.31 -20.63
CA ALA A 267 22.89 -4.96 -19.32
C ALA A 267 24.32 -5.16 -18.82
N GLU A 268 25.30 -5.36 -19.67
CA GLU A 268 26.72 -5.52 -19.29
C GLU A 268 27.27 -4.23 -18.65
N GLU A 269 27.02 -3.07 -19.28
CA GLU A 269 27.46 -1.77 -18.80
C GLU A 269 26.74 -1.36 -17.52
N GLN A 270 25.44 -1.62 -17.48
CA GLN A 270 24.62 -1.32 -16.29
C GLN A 270 25.00 -2.20 -15.10
N GLN A 271 25.28 -3.48 -15.33
CA GLN A 271 25.80 -4.39 -14.30
C GLN A 271 27.13 -3.90 -13.74
N ALA A 272 28.06 -3.49 -14.60
CA ALA A 272 29.34 -2.93 -14.16
C ALA A 272 29.16 -1.64 -13.31
N ALA A 273 28.22 -0.77 -13.70
CA ALA A 273 27.87 0.42 -12.94
C ALA A 273 27.23 0.07 -11.59
N LEU A 274 26.32 -0.91 -11.56
CA LEU A 274 25.67 -1.42 -10.35
C LEU A 274 26.71 -1.97 -9.35
N VAL A 275 27.63 -2.83 -9.81
CA VAL A 275 28.72 -3.38 -8.98
C VAL A 275 29.55 -2.26 -8.36
N LYS A 276 29.88 -1.22 -9.14
CA LYS A 276 30.61 -0.05 -8.63
C LYS A 276 29.82 0.72 -7.58
N ALA A 277 28.53 0.94 -7.79
CA ALA A 277 27.65 1.64 -6.85
C ALA A 277 27.49 0.84 -5.55
N VAL A 278 27.26 -0.48 -5.64
CA VAL A 278 27.17 -1.39 -4.49
C VAL A 278 28.47 -1.39 -3.70
N ARG A 279 29.64 -1.39 -4.38
CA ARG A 279 30.94 -1.31 -3.73
C ARG A 279 31.08 -0.05 -2.88
N THR A 280 30.62 1.09 -3.38
CA THR A 280 30.68 2.36 -2.65
C THR A 280 29.71 2.38 -1.46
N ALA A 281 28.49 1.85 -1.63
CA ALA A 281 27.43 1.90 -0.62
C ALA A 281 27.52 0.79 0.45
N ARG A 282 27.97 -0.43 0.07
CA ARG A 282 27.93 -1.63 0.91
C ARG A 282 29.27 -2.37 1.06
N GLY A 283 30.32 -1.86 0.42
CA GLY A 283 31.66 -2.46 0.49
C GLY A 283 31.95 -3.56 -0.56
N ILE A 284 33.19 -4.08 -0.50
CA ILE A 284 33.72 -5.05 -1.46
C ILE A 284 32.92 -6.36 -1.50
N PRO A 285 32.53 -6.96 -0.36
CA PRO A 285 31.85 -8.26 -0.37
C PRO A 285 30.52 -8.26 -1.12
N ALA A 286 29.71 -7.24 -0.90
CA ALA A 286 28.43 -7.10 -1.60
C ALA A 286 28.61 -6.87 -3.10
N ALA A 287 29.66 -6.14 -3.50
CA ALA A 287 30.00 -5.94 -4.90
C ALA A 287 30.44 -7.24 -5.58
N GLU A 288 31.23 -8.06 -4.90
CA GLU A 288 31.64 -9.39 -5.39
C GLU A 288 30.46 -10.36 -5.50
N GLU A 289 29.51 -10.30 -4.58
CA GLU A 289 28.26 -11.07 -4.63
C GLU A 289 27.44 -10.68 -5.87
N ALA A 290 27.21 -9.38 -6.09
CA ALA A 290 26.50 -8.88 -7.27
C ALA A 290 27.20 -9.28 -8.59
N ALA A 291 28.55 -9.27 -8.63
CA ALA A 291 29.29 -9.73 -9.80
C ALA A 291 29.16 -11.26 -10.00
N ARG A 292 29.16 -12.05 -8.94
CA ARG A 292 28.95 -13.51 -9.01
C ARG A 292 27.54 -13.86 -9.50
N GLU A 293 26.51 -13.14 -9.04
CA GLU A 293 25.11 -13.33 -9.51
C GLU A 293 25.04 -13.25 -11.04
N TRP A 294 25.63 -12.20 -11.63
CA TRP A 294 25.68 -12.04 -13.09
C TRP A 294 26.37 -13.23 -13.75
N ASN A 295 27.59 -13.58 -13.28
CA ASN A 295 28.37 -14.64 -13.86
C ASN A 295 27.67 -16.01 -13.81
N VAL A 296 27.01 -16.33 -12.68
CA VAL A 296 26.26 -17.59 -12.54
C VAL A 296 25.08 -17.61 -13.49
N VAL A 297 24.30 -16.54 -13.60
CA VAL A 297 23.15 -16.49 -14.53
C VAL A 297 23.63 -16.65 -15.99
N MET A 298 24.70 -15.97 -16.39
CA MET A 298 25.26 -16.13 -17.74
C MET A 298 25.81 -17.55 -17.98
N GLN A 299 26.43 -18.15 -16.97
CA GLN A 299 26.87 -19.54 -17.02
C GLN A 299 25.69 -20.50 -17.20
N LEU A 300 24.59 -20.30 -16.48
CA LEU A 300 23.37 -21.11 -16.61
C LEU A 300 22.77 -21.02 -18.01
N LEU A 301 22.72 -19.83 -18.63
CA LEU A 301 22.30 -19.71 -20.04
C LEU A 301 23.21 -20.51 -20.98
N ASN A 302 24.51 -20.49 -20.74
CA ASN A 302 25.46 -21.27 -21.51
C ASN A 302 25.31 -22.79 -21.28
N GLU A 303 25.10 -23.23 -20.06
CA GLU A 303 24.80 -24.63 -19.71
C GLU A 303 23.52 -25.12 -20.39
N MET A 304 22.45 -24.34 -20.34
CA MET A 304 21.20 -24.65 -21.06
C MET A 304 21.43 -24.81 -22.56
N ALA A 305 22.27 -23.94 -23.17
CA ALA A 305 22.63 -24.04 -24.58
C ALA A 305 23.37 -25.31 -24.88
N HIS A 306 24.33 -25.70 -24.02
CA HIS A 306 25.17 -26.89 -24.25
C HIS A 306 24.44 -28.21 -23.94
N LEU A 307 23.69 -28.29 -22.83
CA LEU A 307 23.03 -29.50 -22.38
C LEU A 307 21.82 -29.88 -23.24
N LEU A 308 21.02 -28.90 -23.62
CA LEU A 308 19.84 -29.12 -24.44
C LEU A 308 20.11 -28.96 -25.95
N GLY A 309 21.15 -28.20 -26.31
CA GLY A 309 21.64 -28.03 -27.66
C GLY A 309 20.55 -27.69 -28.69
N GLY A 310 20.48 -28.43 -29.77
CA GLY A 310 19.54 -28.27 -30.85
C GLY A 310 18.13 -28.80 -30.59
N GLN A 311 17.83 -29.25 -29.37
CA GLN A 311 16.49 -29.77 -29.06
C GLN A 311 15.45 -28.61 -29.06
N GLY A 312 14.30 -28.84 -29.69
CA GLY A 312 13.16 -27.96 -29.62
C GLY A 312 12.51 -28.04 -28.25
N VAL A 313 12.39 -26.92 -27.56
CA VAL A 313 11.73 -26.79 -26.24
C VAL A 313 10.72 -25.66 -26.31
N THR A 314 9.63 -25.79 -25.59
CA THR A 314 8.70 -24.67 -25.40
C THR A 314 9.31 -23.63 -24.44
N PHE A 315 8.86 -22.38 -24.52
CA PHE A 315 9.32 -21.36 -23.58
C PHE A 315 8.96 -21.69 -22.12
N ALA A 316 7.86 -22.41 -21.88
CA ALA A 316 7.48 -22.86 -20.56
C ALA A 316 8.49 -23.89 -20.00
N GLU A 317 8.78 -24.93 -20.78
CA GLU A 317 9.79 -25.94 -20.39
C GLU A 317 11.17 -25.32 -20.17
N TYR A 318 11.56 -24.37 -21.03
CA TYR A 318 12.83 -23.66 -20.87
C TYR A 318 12.86 -22.84 -19.55
N GLU A 319 11.79 -22.11 -19.22
CA GLU A 319 11.68 -21.33 -18.00
C GLU A 319 11.68 -22.22 -16.75
N ASP A 320 10.97 -23.35 -16.79
CA ASP A 320 10.93 -24.30 -15.68
C ASP A 320 12.32 -24.90 -15.41
N LEU A 321 13.03 -25.31 -16.45
CA LEU A 321 14.40 -25.83 -16.34
C LEU A 321 15.38 -24.74 -15.86
N PHE A 322 15.29 -23.53 -16.41
CA PHE A 322 16.12 -22.42 -15.97
C PHE A 322 15.88 -22.07 -14.49
N SER A 323 14.62 -22.04 -14.07
CA SER A 323 14.25 -21.82 -12.67
C SER A 323 14.76 -22.93 -11.75
N LEU A 324 14.71 -24.18 -12.19
CA LEU A 324 15.26 -25.31 -11.45
C LEU A 324 16.77 -25.16 -11.28
N LEU A 325 17.49 -24.80 -12.34
CA LEU A 325 18.93 -24.56 -12.30
C LEU A 325 19.30 -23.40 -11.39
N LEU A 326 18.55 -22.29 -11.44
CA LEU A 326 18.74 -21.15 -10.53
C LEU A 326 18.65 -21.57 -9.05
N ARG A 327 17.64 -22.38 -8.70
CA ARG A 327 17.44 -22.89 -7.33
C ARG A 327 18.51 -23.89 -6.89
N SER A 328 19.07 -24.61 -7.85
CA SER A 328 20.11 -25.60 -7.59
C SER A 328 21.54 -25.03 -7.59
N SER A 329 21.67 -23.77 -8.04
CA SER A 329 22.96 -23.10 -8.10
C SER A 329 23.32 -22.48 -6.77
N ASP A 330 24.62 -22.53 -6.44
CA ASP A 330 25.18 -21.90 -5.25
C ASP A 330 26.13 -20.77 -5.66
N LEU A 331 25.92 -19.58 -5.14
CA LEU A 331 26.82 -18.44 -5.36
C LEU A 331 28.18 -18.61 -4.68
N GLY A 332 28.32 -19.61 -3.82
CA GLY A 332 29.52 -19.88 -3.04
C GLY A 332 29.81 -18.73 -2.06
N HIS A 333 29.68 -18.96 -0.77
CA HIS A 333 30.02 -17.97 0.24
C HIS A 333 31.34 -18.31 0.90
N ILE A 334 32.36 -17.48 0.69
CA ILE A 334 33.64 -17.63 1.39
C ILE A 334 33.53 -16.82 2.69
N PRO A 335 33.77 -17.44 3.87
CA PRO A 335 33.77 -16.70 5.14
C PRO A 335 34.77 -15.55 5.11
N GLN A 336 34.32 -14.35 5.45
CA GLN A 336 35.18 -13.16 5.46
C GLN A 336 36.08 -13.09 6.69
N THR A 337 35.68 -13.74 7.75
CA THR A 337 36.43 -13.86 9.01
C THR A 337 36.48 -15.31 9.45
N LEU A 338 37.61 -15.71 10.05
CA LEU A 338 37.78 -17.03 10.64
C LEU A 338 37.08 -17.15 12.01
N ASP A 339 36.70 -16.03 12.61
CA ASP A 339 36.03 -15.96 13.91
C ASP A 339 34.61 -15.41 13.76
N ALA A 340 33.69 -16.25 13.34
CA ALA A 340 32.28 -15.93 13.15
C ALA A 340 31.38 -16.98 13.83
N VAL A 341 30.19 -16.56 14.25
CA VAL A 341 29.15 -17.47 14.73
C VAL A 341 28.59 -18.23 13.52
N VAL A 342 28.46 -19.54 13.66
CA VAL A 342 27.95 -20.40 12.58
C VAL A 342 26.45 -20.55 12.69
N LEU A 343 25.68 -20.19 11.65
CA LEU A 343 24.28 -20.56 11.50
C LEU A 343 24.19 -21.84 10.68
N ALA A 344 23.73 -22.93 11.27
CA ALA A 344 23.69 -24.24 10.65
C ALA A 344 22.29 -24.87 10.70
N SER A 345 21.96 -25.67 9.67
CA SER A 345 20.79 -26.55 9.70
C SER A 345 21.10 -27.83 10.48
N ALA A 346 20.21 -28.22 11.40
CA ALA A 346 20.35 -29.44 12.20
C ALA A 346 20.56 -30.71 11.35
N GLY A 347 19.98 -30.74 10.14
CA GLY A 347 20.13 -31.88 9.22
C GLY A 347 21.48 -31.98 8.51
N LYS A 348 22.24 -30.85 8.41
CA LYS A 348 23.50 -30.76 7.64
C LYS A 348 24.68 -30.26 8.46
N MET A 349 24.47 -29.94 9.74
CA MET A 349 25.47 -29.23 10.55
C MET A 349 26.80 -29.99 10.65
N ARG A 350 27.91 -29.25 10.51
CA ARG A 350 29.28 -29.67 10.79
C ARG A 350 29.93 -28.60 11.66
N LEU A 351 29.86 -28.78 12.96
CA LEU A 351 30.38 -27.83 13.95
C LEU A 351 31.76 -28.32 14.47
N ASP A 352 32.70 -27.38 14.57
CA ASP A 352 34.03 -27.66 15.11
C ASP A 352 34.06 -27.38 16.61
N ALA A 353 33.62 -28.39 17.40
CA ALA A 353 33.63 -28.39 18.86
C ALA A 353 33.18 -27.04 19.49
N PRO A 354 31.91 -26.65 19.33
CA PRO A 354 31.38 -25.40 19.87
C PRO A 354 31.32 -25.48 21.39
N ASP A 355 31.65 -24.37 22.07
CA ASP A 355 31.44 -24.24 23.52
C ASP A 355 29.96 -23.98 23.83
N TYR A 356 29.27 -23.17 23.01
CA TYR A 356 27.86 -22.78 23.18
C TYR A 356 27.04 -23.02 21.91
N VAL A 357 25.85 -23.59 22.06
CA VAL A 357 24.91 -23.81 20.98
C VAL A 357 23.54 -23.23 21.32
N PHE A 358 22.98 -22.48 20.40
CA PHE A 358 21.62 -21.88 20.45
C PHE A 358 20.75 -22.65 19.47
N VAL A 359 19.76 -23.39 19.99
CA VAL A 359 18.85 -24.19 19.16
C VAL A 359 17.51 -23.48 19.10
N LEU A 360 17.13 -23.05 17.89
CA LEU A 360 15.95 -22.25 17.62
C LEU A 360 14.85 -23.07 16.98
N GLY A 361 13.58 -22.63 17.17
CA GLY A 361 12.43 -23.20 16.49
C GLY A 361 11.98 -24.53 17.04
N LEU A 362 12.20 -24.81 18.32
CA LEU A 362 11.82 -26.07 18.98
C LEU A 362 10.31 -26.14 19.26
N ALA A 363 9.50 -25.74 18.26
CA ALA A 363 8.04 -25.84 18.31
C ALA A 363 7.56 -27.19 17.75
N GLU A 364 6.42 -27.68 18.27
CA GLU A 364 5.80 -28.91 17.81
C GLU A 364 5.56 -28.89 16.29
N GLY A 365 6.02 -29.92 15.61
CA GLY A 365 5.92 -30.05 14.14
C GLY A 365 6.95 -29.23 13.34
N GLU A 366 7.74 -28.33 13.96
CA GLU A 366 8.81 -27.56 13.28
C GLU A 366 10.18 -28.19 13.50
N PHE A 367 10.54 -28.45 14.76
CA PHE A 367 11.76 -29.16 15.11
C PHE A 367 11.55 -30.00 16.40
N PRO A 368 11.55 -31.35 16.33
CA PRO A 368 11.70 -32.19 15.13
C PRO A 368 10.57 -32.02 14.12
N CYS A 369 10.93 -32.09 12.82
CA CYS A 369 9.98 -31.98 11.73
C CYS A 369 9.17 -33.27 11.60
N ALA A 370 7.85 -33.14 11.45
CA ALA A 370 7.01 -34.30 11.19
C ALA A 370 7.36 -34.92 9.82
N PRO A 371 7.59 -36.24 9.72
CA PRO A 371 7.87 -36.88 8.45
C PRO A 371 6.70 -36.69 7.50
N SER A 372 6.91 -36.09 6.34
CA SER A 372 5.91 -35.87 5.30
C SER A 372 6.11 -36.84 4.13
N GLU A 373 5.04 -37.30 3.52
CA GLU A 373 5.12 -38.02 2.24
C GLU A 373 5.52 -37.05 1.13
N THR A 374 6.66 -37.27 0.54
CA THR A 374 7.17 -36.48 -0.59
C THR A 374 7.56 -37.39 -1.74
N GLY A 375 7.16 -37.04 -2.99
CA GLY A 375 7.50 -37.77 -4.20
C GLY A 375 6.36 -38.64 -4.76
N LEU A 376 6.70 -39.44 -5.77
CA LEU A 376 5.75 -40.26 -6.52
C LEU A 376 5.30 -41.55 -5.81
N LEU A 377 6.12 -42.04 -4.84
CA LEU A 377 5.87 -43.25 -4.11
C LEU A 377 5.25 -42.91 -2.74
N THR A 378 4.07 -43.45 -2.47
CA THR A 378 3.46 -43.41 -1.13
C THR A 378 4.23 -44.32 -0.18
N HIS A 379 3.94 -44.18 1.12
CA HIS A 379 4.51 -45.06 2.13
C HIS A 379 4.16 -46.55 1.85
N ALA A 380 2.90 -46.85 1.51
CA ALA A 380 2.43 -48.17 1.15
C ALA A 380 3.14 -48.75 -0.10
N ASP A 381 3.45 -47.91 -1.10
CA ASP A 381 4.19 -48.35 -2.29
C ASP A 381 5.62 -48.75 -1.92
N ARG A 382 6.27 -47.98 -1.02
CA ARG A 382 7.62 -48.27 -0.53
C ARG A 382 7.67 -49.58 0.26
N ASP A 383 6.69 -49.82 1.11
CA ASP A 383 6.60 -51.08 1.86
C ASP A 383 6.48 -52.30 0.94
N VAL A 384 5.66 -52.21 -0.11
CA VAL A 384 5.52 -53.26 -1.12
C VAL A 384 6.85 -53.51 -1.86
N LEU A 385 7.60 -52.43 -2.18
CA LEU A 385 8.90 -52.55 -2.84
C LEU A 385 9.96 -53.17 -1.91
N MET A 386 9.98 -52.75 -0.64
CA MET A 386 10.89 -53.28 0.38
C MET A 386 10.60 -54.76 0.66
N ALA A 387 9.30 -55.16 0.71
CA ALA A 387 8.94 -56.57 0.82
C ALA A 387 9.42 -57.41 -0.35
N LYS A 388 9.67 -56.82 -1.53
CA LYS A 388 10.28 -57.43 -2.69
C LYS A 388 11.82 -57.39 -2.71
N GLN A 389 12.44 -57.02 -1.57
CA GLN A 389 13.90 -56.89 -1.40
C GLN A 389 14.53 -55.75 -2.21
N ILE A 390 13.73 -54.73 -2.61
CA ILE A 390 14.24 -53.49 -3.18
C ILE A 390 14.58 -52.61 -2.01
N ASP A 391 15.89 -52.35 -1.82
CA ASP A 391 16.37 -51.49 -0.74
C ASP A 391 16.05 -50.03 -1.07
N LEU A 392 15.16 -49.43 -0.28
CA LEU A 392 14.77 -48.03 -0.35
C LEU A 392 15.27 -47.33 0.91
N PRO A 393 16.32 -46.48 0.82
CA PRO A 393 16.87 -45.81 2.01
C PRO A 393 15.97 -44.73 2.59
N ASP A 394 14.89 -44.34 1.91
CA ASP A 394 13.98 -43.25 2.30
C ASP A 394 12.62 -43.80 2.72
N CYS A 395 12.59 -44.74 3.68
CA CYS A 395 11.37 -45.20 4.35
C CYS A 395 10.97 -44.23 5.50
N PHE A 396 9.72 -44.39 6.00
CA PHE A 396 9.19 -43.55 7.07
C PHE A 396 10.02 -43.67 8.36
N GLU A 397 10.36 -44.87 8.76
CA GLU A 397 11.15 -45.17 9.94
C GLU A 397 12.53 -44.46 9.87
N ASN A 398 13.20 -44.52 8.75
CA ASN A 398 14.47 -43.85 8.55
C ASN A 398 14.36 -42.33 8.62
N ARG A 399 13.25 -41.75 8.21
CA ARG A 399 13.00 -40.28 8.35
C ARG A 399 12.80 -39.91 9.81
N VAL A 400 12.01 -40.71 10.59
CA VAL A 400 11.83 -40.50 12.03
C VAL A 400 13.17 -40.54 12.75
N VAL A 401 13.96 -41.59 12.49
CA VAL A 401 15.30 -41.73 13.10
C VAL A 401 16.21 -40.57 12.72
N ARG A 402 16.19 -40.12 11.48
CA ARG A 402 16.99 -38.94 11.06
C ARG A 402 16.62 -37.67 11.85
N GLU A 403 15.35 -37.43 12.08
CA GLU A 403 14.91 -36.27 12.87
C GLU A 403 15.36 -36.40 14.32
N GLN A 404 15.25 -37.58 14.93
CA GLN A 404 15.79 -37.86 16.28
C GLN A 404 17.31 -37.60 16.35
N VAL A 405 18.07 -38.07 15.34
CA VAL A 405 19.51 -37.81 15.22
C VAL A 405 19.81 -36.32 15.05
N CYS A 406 18.96 -35.55 14.33
CA CYS A 406 19.12 -34.10 14.23
C CYS A 406 18.96 -33.41 15.58
N VAL A 407 17.92 -33.78 16.36
CA VAL A 407 17.73 -33.30 17.73
C VAL A 407 18.92 -33.67 18.62
N TYR A 408 19.30 -34.97 18.64
CA TYR A 408 20.43 -35.44 19.43
C TYR A 408 21.72 -34.65 19.12
N LYS A 409 22.09 -34.51 17.84
CA LYS A 409 23.29 -33.77 17.44
C LYS A 409 23.23 -32.30 17.86
N ALA A 410 22.07 -31.63 17.70
CA ALA A 410 21.94 -30.23 18.06
C ALA A 410 22.09 -30.01 19.58
N LEU A 411 21.47 -30.86 20.38
CA LEU A 411 21.43 -30.71 21.81
C LEU A 411 22.73 -31.18 22.52
N THR A 412 23.45 -32.14 21.94
CA THR A 412 24.69 -32.71 22.53
C THR A 412 25.96 -32.08 21.95
N ALA A 413 25.87 -31.14 21.00
CA ALA A 413 27.01 -30.49 20.39
C ALA A 413 27.81 -29.57 21.34
N PRO A 414 27.19 -28.76 22.22
CA PRO A 414 27.92 -27.79 23.04
C PRO A 414 28.74 -28.44 24.12
N ALA A 415 29.86 -27.80 24.48
CA ALA A 415 30.71 -28.26 25.62
C ALA A 415 30.42 -27.53 26.94
N LYS A 416 29.82 -26.30 26.87
CA LYS A 416 29.67 -25.43 28.06
C LYS A 416 28.27 -24.90 28.27
N GLY A 417 27.49 -24.67 27.19
CA GLY A 417 26.16 -24.12 27.34
C GLY A 417 25.21 -24.40 26.18
N LEU A 418 23.98 -24.71 26.52
CA LEU A 418 22.88 -25.01 25.58
C LEU A 418 21.71 -24.05 25.83
N TRP A 419 21.30 -23.35 24.78
CA TRP A 419 20.14 -22.49 24.77
C TRP A 419 19.09 -23.09 23.87
N LEU A 420 17.89 -23.25 24.43
CA LEU A 420 16.74 -23.83 23.77
C LEU A 420 15.66 -22.77 23.64
N SER A 421 15.06 -22.62 22.48
CA SER A 421 13.97 -21.66 22.29
C SER A 421 12.95 -22.09 21.26
N TRP A 422 11.75 -21.53 21.38
CA TRP A 422 10.66 -21.70 20.41
C TRP A 422 9.79 -20.44 20.32
N PRO A 423 9.22 -20.15 19.13
CA PRO A 423 8.25 -19.06 18.96
C PRO A 423 6.85 -19.53 19.39
N LYS A 424 6.30 -18.97 20.48
CA LYS A 424 4.95 -19.32 20.99
C LYS A 424 3.82 -18.63 20.25
N GLY A 425 4.12 -17.72 19.33
CA GLY A 425 3.13 -17.02 18.51
C GLY A 425 2.23 -17.99 17.73
N GLN A 426 1.00 -17.59 17.46
CA GLN A 426 -0.01 -18.43 16.77
C GLN A 426 -0.39 -19.73 17.49
N GLY A 427 -0.20 -19.79 18.84
CA GLY A 427 -0.57 -20.96 19.63
C GLY A 427 0.38 -22.14 19.54
N LYS A 428 1.62 -21.94 19.09
CA LYS A 428 2.64 -22.99 19.04
C LYS A 428 3.12 -23.36 20.44
N THR A 429 3.29 -24.66 20.67
CA THR A 429 3.80 -25.24 21.91
C THR A 429 5.23 -25.74 21.73
N LEU A 430 5.94 -25.90 22.83
CA LEU A 430 7.23 -26.60 22.85
C LEU A 430 7.06 -28.03 22.30
N CYS A 431 8.03 -28.51 21.54
CA CYS A 431 7.96 -29.88 21.01
C CYS A 431 8.04 -30.94 22.13
N ALA A 432 7.25 -32.00 22.00
CA ALA A 432 7.18 -33.08 22.99
C ALA A 432 8.54 -33.78 23.24
N ALA A 433 9.46 -33.75 22.29
CA ALA A 433 10.81 -34.34 22.44
C ALA A 433 11.63 -33.67 23.55
N LEU A 434 11.31 -32.46 23.98
CA LEU A 434 12.01 -31.75 25.06
C LEU A 434 11.32 -31.88 26.42
N GLU A 435 10.12 -32.43 26.51
CA GLU A 435 9.40 -32.58 27.78
C GLU A 435 10.23 -33.30 28.85
N PRO A 436 10.93 -34.43 28.54
CA PRO A 436 11.78 -35.09 29.55
C PRO A 436 12.91 -34.22 30.07
N ILE A 437 13.49 -33.37 29.21
CA ILE A 437 14.58 -32.46 29.63
C ILE A 437 14.03 -31.34 30.53
N VAL A 438 12.86 -30.81 30.19
CA VAL A 438 12.20 -29.75 30.99
C VAL A 438 11.76 -30.29 32.34
N GLU A 439 11.20 -31.49 32.40
CA GLU A 439 10.77 -32.14 33.67
C GLU A 439 11.93 -32.50 34.56
N ALA A 440 13.06 -32.96 34.00
CA ALA A 440 14.21 -33.39 34.80
C ALA A 440 15.06 -32.20 35.26
N LEU A 441 15.33 -31.22 34.41
CA LEU A 441 16.32 -30.16 34.64
C LEU A 441 15.73 -28.82 35.06
N HIS A 442 14.43 -28.59 34.82
CA HIS A 442 13.75 -27.31 35.05
C HIS A 442 14.58 -26.11 34.58
N PRO A 443 14.96 -26.05 33.27
CA PRO A 443 15.89 -25.02 32.77
C PRO A 443 15.33 -23.61 32.97
N ALA A 444 16.15 -22.74 33.56
CA ALA A 444 15.77 -21.36 33.78
C ALA A 444 15.76 -20.56 32.49
N ALA A 445 14.91 -19.53 32.43
CA ALA A 445 14.97 -18.56 31.34
C ALA A 445 16.31 -17.79 31.38
N PRO A 446 16.81 -17.34 30.20
CA PRO A 446 18.01 -16.51 30.19
C PRO A 446 17.71 -15.13 30.80
N GLU A 447 18.63 -14.65 31.61
CA GLU A 447 18.63 -13.27 32.09
C GLU A 447 19.36 -12.39 31.06
N LEU A 448 18.65 -11.47 30.41
CA LEU A 448 19.22 -10.50 29.50
C LEU A 448 19.20 -9.13 30.15
N GLU A 449 20.31 -8.42 30.08
CA GLU A 449 20.48 -7.08 30.62
C GLU A 449 20.45 -6.05 29.48
N LEU A 450 20.12 -4.81 29.81
CA LEU A 450 20.09 -3.73 28.81
C LEU A 450 21.36 -3.64 27.95
N PRO A 451 22.60 -3.79 28.47
CA PRO A 451 23.80 -3.80 27.64
C PRO A 451 23.92 -4.99 26.68
N ASP A 452 23.14 -6.05 26.87
CA ASP A 452 23.08 -7.20 25.94
C ASP A 452 22.18 -6.86 24.75
N LEU A 453 21.10 -6.11 25.00
CA LEU A 453 20.07 -5.71 24.04
C LEU A 453 20.40 -4.41 23.29
N ALA A 454 21.44 -3.70 23.67
CA ALA A 454 21.83 -2.40 23.12
C ALA A 454 23.35 -2.36 22.89
N ALA A 455 23.84 -3.29 22.09
CA ALA A 455 25.27 -3.46 21.86
C ALA A 455 25.90 -2.40 20.95
N THR A 456 25.13 -1.83 20.04
CA THR A 456 25.50 -0.76 19.11
C THR A 456 24.48 0.40 19.15
N PRO A 457 24.81 1.59 18.62
CA PRO A 457 23.82 2.67 18.52
C PRO A 457 22.57 2.30 17.73
N ALA A 458 22.72 1.49 16.67
CA ALA A 458 21.61 1.01 15.85
C ALA A 458 20.72 0.04 16.63
N ASP A 459 21.33 -0.92 17.32
CA ASP A 459 20.66 -1.88 18.20
C ASP A 459 19.95 -1.17 19.38
N ALA A 460 20.58 -0.15 19.94
CA ALA A 460 19.99 0.69 20.98
C ALA A 460 18.74 1.44 20.52
N LEU A 461 18.74 1.98 19.30
CA LEU A 461 17.57 2.64 18.71
C LEU A 461 16.43 1.63 18.46
N ASP A 462 16.76 0.45 17.96
CA ASP A 462 15.79 -0.62 17.77
C ASP A 462 15.19 -1.10 19.11
N THR A 463 16.02 -1.18 20.15
CA THR A 463 15.61 -1.50 21.54
C THR A 463 14.65 -0.45 22.09
N LEU A 464 14.93 0.84 21.90
CA LEU A 464 14.04 1.93 22.32
C LEU A 464 12.67 1.88 21.63
N GLY A 465 12.63 1.52 20.35
CA GLY A 465 11.42 1.48 19.56
C GLY A 465 10.56 0.23 19.75
N GLY A 466 11.16 -0.93 20.02
CA GLY A 466 10.48 -2.22 19.95
C GLY A 466 10.53 -3.10 21.21
N TRP A 467 11.36 -2.78 22.20
CA TRP A 467 11.51 -3.61 23.40
C TRP A 467 10.77 -3.04 24.62
N PRO A 468 10.15 -3.87 25.46
CA PRO A 468 9.50 -3.41 26.68
C PRO A 468 10.56 -2.99 27.71
N LEU A 469 10.78 -1.69 27.84
CA LEU A 469 11.72 -1.07 28.77
C LEU A 469 10.99 -0.41 29.94
N THR A 470 11.59 -0.44 31.10
CA THR A 470 11.19 0.42 32.22
C THR A 470 11.57 1.88 31.90
N ASP A 471 10.90 2.83 32.55
CA ASP A 471 11.20 4.27 32.39
C ASP A 471 12.67 4.60 32.67
N THR A 472 13.27 3.96 33.62
CA THR A 472 14.69 4.14 33.98
C THR A 472 15.62 3.63 32.88
N GLU A 473 15.34 2.46 32.31
CA GLU A 473 16.10 1.89 31.19
C GLU A 473 15.97 2.73 29.93
N ARG A 474 14.74 3.16 29.61
CA ARG A 474 14.48 4.07 28.51
C ARG A 474 15.24 5.39 28.64
N ALA A 475 15.21 6.02 29.82
CA ALA A 475 15.94 7.25 30.11
C ALA A 475 17.45 7.06 29.97
N SER A 476 17.99 5.97 30.55
CA SER A 476 19.41 5.65 30.49
C SER A 476 19.91 5.43 29.08
N LEU A 477 19.13 4.70 28.27
CA LEU A 477 19.46 4.39 26.87
C LEU A 477 19.38 5.63 25.99
N THR A 478 18.34 6.45 26.20
CA THR A 478 18.18 7.73 25.49
C THR A 478 19.35 8.66 25.77
N GLU A 479 19.79 8.77 27.05
CA GLU A 479 20.93 9.62 27.43
C GLU A 479 22.23 9.10 26.83
N ALA A 480 22.45 7.77 26.83
CA ALA A 480 23.63 7.16 26.20
C ALA A 480 23.69 7.44 24.69
N LEU A 481 22.55 7.43 23.99
CA LEU A 481 22.46 7.74 22.56
C LEU A 481 22.68 9.22 22.22
N ARG A 482 22.51 10.13 23.19
CA ARG A 482 22.80 11.57 23.05
C ARG A 482 24.28 11.89 23.08
N LEU A 483 25.12 10.95 23.50
CA LEU A 483 26.56 11.18 23.54
C LEU A 483 27.12 11.43 22.13
N PRO A 484 28.05 12.39 21.95
CA PRO A 484 28.57 12.77 20.63
C PRO A 484 29.18 11.62 19.84
N GLN A 485 29.68 10.59 20.53
CA GLN A 485 30.34 9.44 19.91
C GLN A 485 29.36 8.47 19.21
N THR A 486 28.06 8.55 19.50
CA THR A 486 27.08 7.55 19.05
C THR A 486 26.51 7.81 17.66
N ASP A 487 26.65 9.02 17.12
CA ASP A 487 26.11 9.43 15.81
C ASP A 487 24.62 9.02 15.58
N ALA A 488 23.82 9.10 16.64
CA ALA A 488 22.42 8.67 16.65
C ALA A 488 21.38 9.83 16.63
N PRO A 489 21.69 11.11 16.33
CA PRO A 489 20.75 12.21 16.49
C PRO A 489 19.51 12.08 15.59
N ARG A 490 19.66 11.48 14.41
CA ARG A 490 18.51 11.24 13.49
C ARG A 490 17.54 10.20 14.06
N GLY A 491 18.05 9.11 14.64
CA GLY A 491 17.23 8.06 15.24
C GLY A 491 16.47 8.58 16.45
N LEU A 492 17.13 9.31 17.34
CA LEU A 492 16.47 9.93 18.48
C LEU A 492 15.40 10.94 18.07
N ALA A 493 15.67 11.76 17.06
CA ALA A 493 14.66 12.68 16.52
C ALA A 493 13.47 11.95 15.90
N LEU A 494 13.70 10.79 15.29
CA LEU A 494 12.61 9.95 14.74
C LEU A 494 11.76 9.36 15.87
N LEU A 495 12.37 8.77 16.90
CA LEU A 495 11.66 8.22 18.06
C LEU A 495 10.84 9.30 18.79
N GLN A 496 11.43 10.47 18.97
CA GLN A 496 10.74 11.61 19.57
C GLN A 496 9.51 12.03 18.76
N ARG A 497 9.62 12.04 17.43
CA ARG A 497 8.48 12.31 16.54
C ARG A 497 7.40 11.23 16.55
N MET A 498 7.74 9.98 16.82
CA MET A 498 6.76 8.90 16.96
C MET A 498 5.90 9.05 18.23
N GLU A 499 6.44 9.68 19.26
CA GLU A 499 5.74 9.99 20.53
C GLU A 499 4.98 11.31 20.47
N GLU A 500 5.26 12.16 19.46
CA GLU A 500 4.57 13.43 19.26
C GLU A 500 3.27 13.22 18.45
N ASP A 501 2.23 13.94 18.82
CA ASP A 501 1.03 14.08 17.97
C ASP A 501 1.42 14.61 16.57
N PRO A 502 0.65 14.32 15.52
CA PRO A 502 0.85 14.90 14.20
C PRO A 502 1.03 16.40 14.28
N PRO A 503 1.86 17.01 13.40
CA PRO A 503 2.18 18.43 13.51
C PRO A 503 0.90 19.26 13.53
N ARG A 504 0.75 20.03 14.61
CA ARG A 504 -0.40 20.91 14.82
C ARG A 504 -0.19 22.30 14.26
N GLN A 505 1.09 22.67 14.00
CA GLN A 505 1.46 23.99 13.54
C GLN A 505 2.75 23.96 12.69
N VAL A 506 2.78 24.78 11.64
CA VAL A 506 4.00 25.09 10.92
C VAL A 506 4.75 26.21 11.66
N ASN A 507 5.97 25.94 12.12
CA ASN A 507 6.77 26.90 12.90
C ASN A 507 7.47 27.95 12.01
N ASP A 508 7.83 27.60 10.77
CA ASP A 508 8.41 28.53 9.82
C ASP A 508 7.31 29.29 9.05
N LEU A 509 6.78 30.33 9.67
CA LEU A 509 5.73 31.16 9.08
C LEU A 509 6.23 31.97 7.86
N SER A 510 7.55 32.19 7.73
CA SER A 510 8.12 32.86 6.56
C SER A 510 8.06 31.96 5.32
N ALA A 511 8.48 30.72 5.46
CA ALA A 511 8.37 29.72 4.38
C ALA A 511 6.89 29.50 4.00
N LEU A 512 6.01 29.36 4.99
CA LEU A 512 4.57 29.20 4.75
C LEU A 512 3.97 30.41 4.02
N SER A 513 4.31 31.64 4.43
CA SER A 513 3.86 32.86 3.75
C SER A 513 4.40 32.95 2.33
N GLY A 514 5.59 32.40 2.06
CA GLY A 514 6.13 32.27 0.71
C GLY A 514 5.29 31.35 -0.18
N LEU A 515 4.76 30.25 0.38
CA LEU A 515 3.88 29.30 -0.32
C LEU A 515 2.48 29.87 -0.54
N LEU A 516 1.90 30.53 0.46
CA LEU A 516 0.53 31.08 0.41
C LEU A 516 0.43 32.42 -0.34
N GLY A 517 1.51 33.19 -0.43
CA GLY A 517 1.56 34.53 -1.01
C GLY A 517 0.86 35.59 -0.14
N GLN A 518 0.71 36.83 -0.66
CA GLN A 518 0.05 37.95 0.02
C GLN A 518 -1.49 37.92 -0.13
N ARG A 519 -1.96 37.25 -1.17
CA ARG A 519 -3.38 37.05 -1.47
C ARG A 519 -3.65 35.56 -1.64
N LEU A 520 -4.33 34.99 -0.66
CA LEU A 520 -4.79 33.60 -0.73
C LEU A 520 -6.05 33.53 -1.59
N ARG A 521 -6.04 32.69 -2.62
CA ARG A 521 -7.25 32.41 -3.43
C ARG A 521 -7.81 31.07 -3.01
N ILE A 522 -9.09 31.04 -2.62
CA ILE A 522 -9.75 29.83 -2.18
C ILE A 522 -11.05 29.61 -2.96
N SER A 523 -11.33 28.35 -3.31
CA SER A 523 -12.65 27.95 -3.77
C SER A 523 -13.51 27.47 -2.58
N PRO A 524 -14.86 27.43 -2.73
CA PRO A 524 -15.72 26.83 -1.70
C PRO A 524 -15.35 25.39 -1.34
N SER A 525 -14.95 24.58 -2.31
CA SER A 525 -14.48 23.20 -2.06
C SER A 525 -13.18 23.15 -1.25
N GLN A 526 -12.31 24.15 -1.39
CA GLN A 526 -11.12 24.31 -0.57
C GLN A 526 -11.50 24.70 0.88
N LEU A 527 -12.50 25.58 1.05
CA LEU A 527 -13.03 25.91 2.38
C LEU A 527 -13.58 24.67 3.07
N GLU A 528 -14.43 23.91 2.40
CA GLU A 528 -15.01 22.67 2.91
C GLU A 528 -13.93 21.64 3.27
N LYS A 529 -12.89 21.50 2.44
CA LYS A 529 -11.75 20.60 2.72
C LYS A 529 -10.98 21.03 3.96
N TYR A 530 -10.79 22.34 4.16
CA TYR A 530 -10.13 22.90 5.34
C TYR A 530 -10.91 22.56 6.62
N TYR A 531 -12.24 22.81 6.60
CA TYR A 531 -13.10 22.51 7.75
C TYR A 531 -13.31 21.00 7.96
N THR A 532 -13.21 20.21 6.90
CA THR A 532 -13.18 18.73 7.02
C THR A 532 -11.91 18.26 7.73
N CYS A 533 -10.72 18.73 7.30
CA CYS A 533 -9.45 18.40 7.93
C CYS A 533 -8.36 19.39 7.47
N ARG A 534 -7.82 20.18 8.40
CA ARG A 534 -6.79 21.20 8.13
C ARG A 534 -5.53 20.58 7.55
N TYR A 535 -5.10 19.44 8.08
CA TYR A 535 -3.91 18.74 7.58
C TYR A 535 -4.12 18.18 6.16
N GLY A 536 -5.28 17.60 5.90
CA GLY A 536 -5.65 17.16 4.54
C GLY A 536 -5.67 18.31 3.53
N TYR A 537 -6.15 19.48 3.93
CA TYR A 537 -6.09 20.72 3.13
C TYR A 537 -4.63 21.12 2.86
N PHE A 538 -3.79 21.16 3.89
CA PHE A 538 -2.39 21.54 3.78
C PHE A 538 -1.64 20.63 2.78
N LEU A 539 -1.81 19.32 2.90
CA LEU A 539 -1.18 18.37 1.97
C LEU A 539 -1.64 18.58 0.52
N GLN A 540 -2.95 18.74 0.33
CA GLN A 540 -3.56 18.82 -1.01
C GLN A 540 -3.34 20.15 -1.71
N TYR A 541 -3.53 21.28 -1.00
CA TYR A 541 -3.60 22.60 -1.61
C TYR A 541 -2.40 23.48 -1.34
N VAL A 542 -1.73 23.33 -0.20
CA VAL A 542 -0.51 24.09 0.11
C VAL A 542 0.73 23.39 -0.44
N LEU A 543 0.86 22.09 -0.18
CA LEU A 543 1.97 21.28 -0.71
C LEU A 543 1.71 20.73 -2.13
N GLY A 544 0.48 20.81 -2.62
CA GLY A 544 0.12 20.38 -3.98
C GLY A 544 0.20 18.87 -4.22
N LEU A 545 0.12 18.04 -3.17
CA LEU A 545 0.17 16.59 -3.31
C LEU A 545 -1.08 16.07 -4.05
N LYS A 546 -0.89 15.20 -5.01
CA LYS A 546 -1.96 14.62 -5.81
C LYS A 546 -1.85 13.09 -5.83
N PRO A 547 -2.96 12.36 -5.64
CA PRO A 547 -2.97 10.91 -5.81
C PRO A 547 -2.73 10.55 -7.28
N ARG A 548 -2.12 9.39 -7.52
CA ARG A 548 -1.99 8.83 -8.88
C ARG A 548 -3.38 8.40 -9.37
N ARG A 549 -3.75 8.82 -10.55
CA ARG A 549 -5.06 8.50 -11.16
C ARG A 549 -4.91 7.63 -12.39
N ARG A 550 -5.91 6.77 -12.65
CA ARG A 550 -6.04 6.02 -13.91
C ARG A 550 -6.89 6.83 -14.89
N ALA A 551 -6.60 6.69 -16.18
CA ALA A 551 -7.43 7.23 -17.24
C ALA A 551 -8.64 6.30 -17.46
N GLU A 552 -9.64 6.44 -16.61
CA GLU A 552 -10.90 5.69 -16.69
C GLU A 552 -12.08 6.64 -16.44
N LEU A 553 -13.25 6.30 -17.01
CA LEU A 553 -14.45 7.08 -16.80
C LEU A 553 -14.95 6.89 -15.36
N SER A 554 -14.39 7.67 -14.45
CA SER A 554 -14.78 7.72 -13.04
C SER A 554 -16.08 8.51 -12.84
N ALA A 555 -16.61 8.50 -11.63
CA ALA A 555 -17.76 9.34 -11.25
C ALA A 555 -17.47 10.83 -11.47
N ASP A 556 -16.25 11.30 -11.14
CA ASP A 556 -15.81 12.67 -11.34
C ASP A 556 -15.81 13.05 -12.84
N GLN A 557 -15.29 12.16 -13.71
CA GLN A 557 -15.26 12.37 -15.14
C GLN A 557 -16.68 12.39 -15.75
N SER A 558 -17.56 11.52 -15.26
CA SER A 558 -18.97 11.53 -15.66
C SER A 558 -19.68 12.80 -15.23
N GLY A 559 -19.36 13.33 -14.04
CA GLY A 559 -19.83 14.62 -13.55
C GLY A 559 -19.37 15.77 -14.45
N THR A 560 -18.09 15.83 -14.79
CA THR A 560 -17.53 16.87 -15.66
C THR A 560 -18.17 16.85 -17.05
N LEU A 561 -18.38 15.64 -17.62
CA LEU A 561 -19.11 15.49 -18.89
C LEU A 561 -20.54 16.04 -18.78
N MET A 562 -21.25 15.71 -17.70
CA MET A 562 -22.62 16.20 -17.48
C MET A 562 -22.66 17.73 -17.40
N HIS A 563 -21.79 18.37 -16.62
CA HIS A 563 -21.72 19.83 -16.51
C HIS A 563 -21.46 20.47 -17.88
N TRP A 564 -20.53 19.92 -18.67
CA TRP A 564 -20.25 20.41 -20.01
C TRP A 564 -21.45 20.28 -20.95
N VAL A 565 -22.16 19.14 -20.93
CA VAL A 565 -23.39 18.97 -21.75
C VAL A 565 -24.48 19.99 -21.36
N LEU A 566 -24.65 20.21 -20.06
CA LEU A 566 -25.63 21.15 -19.54
C LEU A 566 -25.26 22.61 -19.85
N GLN A 567 -23.97 22.96 -19.76
CA GLN A 567 -23.46 24.24 -20.20
C GLN A 567 -23.80 24.48 -21.68
N MET A 568 -23.43 23.55 -22.57
CA MET A 568 -23.67 23.70 -24.00
C MET A 568 -25.16 23.84 -24.36
N ALA A 569 -26.04 23.10 -23.65
CA ALA A 569 -27.47 23.09 -23.90
C ALA A 569 -28.19 24.36 -23.39
N LEU A 570 -27.77 24.91 -22.27
CA LEU A 570 -28.47 25.98 -21.54
C LEU A 570 -27.78 27.35 -21.65
N ASP A 571 -26.65 27.44 -22.35
CA ASP A 571 -25.93 28.69 -22.50
C ASP A 571 -26.80 29.78 -23.13
N PRO A 572 -27.06 30.91 -22.47
CA PRO A 572 -27.86 32.01 -23.01
C PRO A 572 -27.13 32.78 -24.10
N HIS A 573 -25.81 32.66 -24.22
CA HIS A 573 -24.95 33.37 -25.17
C HIS A 573 -23.94 32.43 -25.84
N PRO A 574 -24.43 31.42 -26.58
CA PRO A 574 -23.57 30.44 -27.22
C PRO A 574 -22.55 31.08 -28.15
N ASP A 575 -21.32 30.67 -28.08
CA ASP A 575 -20.25 31.01 -29.02
C ASP A 575 -20.37 30.19 -30.34
N ALA A 576 -19.49 30.46 -31.32
CA ALA A 576 -19.52 29.77 -32.60
C ALA A 576 -19.17 28.28 -32.52
N ASP A 577 -18.52 27.84 -31.46
CA ASP A 577 -18.08 26.46 -31.21
C ASP A 577 -19.14 25.65 -30.44
N ASN A 578 -20.21 26.30 -29.93
CA ASN A 578 -21.29 25.64 -29.24
C ASN A 578 -22.22 24.95 -30.25
N PRO A 579 -22.37 23.60 -30.20
CA PRO A 579 -23.26 22.88 -31.11
C PRO A 579 -24.75 23.14 -30.89
N CYS A 580 -25.12 23.83 -29.78
CA CYS A 580 -26.48 24.28 -29.48
C CYS A 580 -26.64 25.76 -29.87
N ALA A 581 -27.75 26.10 -30.51
CA ALA A 581 -28.05 27.47 -30.90
C ALA A 581 -28.60 28.32 -29.70
N GLY A 582 -28.49 27.90 -28.49
CA GLY A 582 -28.90 28.56 -27.26
C GLY A 582 -30.25 28.09 -26.68
N LEU A 583 -30.70 28.77 -25.61
CA LEU A 583 -31.89 28.38 -24.83
C LEU A 583 -33.18 28.36 -25.63
N ALA A 584 -33.42 29.36 -26.49
CA ALA A 584 -34.67 29.47 -27.19
C ALA A 584 -34.95 28.27 -28.16
N PRO A 585 -33.99 27.83 -29.01
CA PRO A 585 -34.14 26.59 -29.76
C PRO A 585 -34.24 25.35 -28.90
N PHE A 586 -33.53 25.28 -27.78
CA PHE A 586 -33.57 24.16 -26.82
C PHE A 586 -34.99 23.94 -26.29
N LEU A 587 -35.73 25.01 -25.98
CA LEU A 587 -37.10 24.93 -25.49
C LEU A 587 -38.10 24.35 -26.48
N GLU A 588 -37.86 24.49 -27.78
CA GLU A 588 -38.74 24.02 -28.86
C GLU A 588 -38.53 22.53 -29.23
N LEU A 589 -37.47 21.87 -28.70
CA LEU A 589 -37.17 20.47 -29.04
C LEU A 589 -38.22 19.51 -28.44
N ASP A 590 -38.64 18.54 -29.25
CA ASP A 590 -39.38 17.38 -28.78
C ASP A 590 -38.43 16.33 -28.17
N ASP A 591 -38.95 15.25 -27.62
CA ASP A 591 -38.15 14.23 -26.92
C ASP A 591 -37.19 13.48 -27.85
N ASP A 592 -37.56 13.26 -29.12
CA ASP A 592 -36.68 12.59 -30.10
C ASP A 592 -35.53 13.51 -30.52
N ALA A 593 -35.81 14.77 -30.79
CA ALA A 593 -34.79 15.77 -31.07
C ALA A 593 -33.84 15.99 -29.84
N MET A 594 -34.41 15.96 -28.64
CA MET A 594 -33.62 16.04 -27.38
C MET A 594 -32.66 14.84 -27.22
N ALA A 595 -33.10 13.64 -27.56
CA ALA A 595 -32.22 12.46 -27.58
C ALA A 595 -31.08 12.58 -28.61
N GLY A 596 -31.39 13.16 -29.77
CA GLY A 596 -30.40 13.48 -30.81
C GLY A 596 -29.35 14.49 -30.28
N LEU A 597 -29.80 15.57 -29.66
CA LEU A 597 -28.91 16.59 -29.05
C LEU A 597 -28.02 16.01 -27.96
N ALA A 598 -28.58 15.26 -27.00
CA ALA A 598 -27.82 14.60 -25.94
C ALA A 598 -26.77 13.67 -26.53
N GLY A 599 -27.12 12.89 -27.54
CA GLY A 599 -26.18 12.02 -28.26
C GLY A 599 -25.02 12.78 -28.88
N LEU A 600 -25.31 13.88 -29.58
CA LEU A 600 -24.32 14.71 -30.24
C LEU A 600 -23.35 15.34 -29.23
N LEU A 601 -23.86 15.95 -28.16
CA LEU A 601 -23.03 16.60 -27.13
C LEU A 601 -22.12 15.60 -26.40
N VAL A 602 -22.65 14.44 -26.03
CA VAL A 602 -21.85 13.39 -25.38
C VAL A 602 -20.74 12.87 -26.30
N ASP A 603 -21.03 12.67 -27.58
CA ASP A 603 -20.04 12.22 -28.58
C ASP A 603 -18.95 13.28 -28.82
N GLU A 604 -19.36 14.56 -28.91
CA GLU A 604 -18.40 15.65 -29.09
C GLU A 604 -17.45 15.80 -27.87
N TYR A 605 -18.00 15.71 -26.65
CA TYR A 605 -17.18 15.70 -25.43
C TYR A 605 -16.21 14.52 -25.42
N ALA A 606 -16.72 13.33 -25.68
CA ALA A 606 -15.89 12.12 -25.69
C ALA A 606 -14.75 12.23 -26.71
N LYS A 607 -15.02 12.76 -27.91
CA LYS A 607 -14.01 12.97 -28.94
C LYS A 607 -12.93 13.97 -28.51
N ARG A 608 -13.31 15.05 -27.80
CA ARG A 608 -12.38 16.11 -27.37
C ARG A 608 -11.52 15.71 -26.17
N TYR A 609 -12.10 15.05 -25.18
CA TYR A 609 -11.49 14.92 -23.84
C TYR A 609 -11.24 13.49 -23.39
N LEU A 610 -11.84 12.48 -24.07
CA LEU A 610 -11.79 11.08 -23.63
C LEU A 610 -11.25 10.17 -24.74
N PRO A 611 -9.95 10.22 -25.08
CA PRO A 611 -9.38 9.50 -26.21
C PRO A 611 -9.26 7.98 -25.93
N GLU A 612 -10.40 7.28 -25.80
CA GLU A 612 -10.44 5.84 -25.58
C GLU A 612 -11.51 5.18 -26.50
N ASP A 613 -11.18 3.98 -27.02
CA ASP A 613 -12.05 3.22 -27.93
C ASP A 613 -12.14 1.76 -27.46
N THR A 614 -12.78 1.55 -26.31
CA THR A 614 -13.07 0.19 -25.81
C THR A 614 -14.57 -0.08 -25.81
N ALA A 615 -14.97 -1.34 -25.97
CA ALA A 615 -16.39 -1.74 -25.92
C ALA A 615 -17.05 -1.36 -24.57
N ARG A 616 -16.29 -1.41 -23.46
CA ARG A 616 -16.77 -0.98 -22.15
C ARG A 616 -17.04 0.53 -22.14
N PHE A 617 -16.14 1.32 -22.69
CA PHE A 617 -16.27 2.77 -22.78
C PHE A 617 -17.49 3.17 -23.62
N ALA A 618 -17.66 2.57 -24.81
CA ALA A 618 -18.82 2.78 -25.68
C ALA A 618 -20.14 2.45 -24.96
N TYR A 619 -20.17 1.37 -24.18
CA TYR A 619 -21.34 1.02 -23.35
C TYR A 619 -21.64 2.08 -22.29
N LEU A 620 -20.63 2.57 -21.57
CA LEU A 620 -20.80 3.62 -20.55
C LEU A 620 -21.31 4.92 -21.18
N LEU A 621 -20.76 5.34 -22.31
CA LEU A 621 -21.25 6.49 -23.06
C LEU A 621 -22.72 6.31 -23.48
N SER A 622 -23.11 5.12 -23.93
CA SER A 622 -24.51 4.85 -24.31
C SER A 622 -25.48 5.00 -23.12
N ARG A 623 -25.03 4.66 -21.92
CA ARG A 623 -25.82 4.89 -20.70
C ARG A 623 -25.91 6.37 -20.36
N LEU A 624 -24.79 7.10 -20.44
CA LEU A 624 -24.75 8.55 -20.20
C LEU A 624 -25.65 9.31 -21.17
N LYS A 625 -25.67 8.95 -22.48
CA LYS A 625 -26.58 9.54 -23.44
C LYS A 625 -28.04 9.45 -22.98
N LYS A 626 -28.48 8.28 -22.53
CA LYS A 626 -29.85 8.08 -22.02
C LYS A 626 -30.15 8.91 -20.79
N SER A 627 -29.19 8.95 -19.84
CA SER A 627 -29.34 9.76 -18.63
C SER A 627 -29.43 11.25 -18.98
N MET A 628 -28.56 11.72 -19.87
CA MET A 628 -28.57 13.11 -20.33
C MET A 628 -29.86 13.47 -21.08
N THR A 629 -30.39 12.60 -21.93
CA THR A 629 -31.70 12.83 -22.59
C THR A 629 -32.80 13.10 -21.56
N SER A 630 -32.92 12.24 -20.53
CA SER A 630 -33.96 12.39 -19.52
C SER A 630 -33.78 13.69 -18.71
N LEU A 631 -32.53 14.05 -18.38
CA LEU A 631 -32.21 15.26 -17.62
C LEU A 631 -32.52 16.54 -18.44
N LEU A 632 -32.14 16.55 -19.72
CA LEU A 632 -32.42 17.67 -20.62
C LEU A 632 -33.92 17.86 -20.85
N CYS A 633 -34.70 16.78 -20.98
CA CYS A 633 -36.18 16.88 -21.06
C CYS A 633 -36.77 17.50 -19.77
N TYR A 634 -36.28 17.08 -18.59
CA TYR A 634 -36.71 17.66 -17.31
C TYR A 634 -36.40 19.17 -17.23
N LEU A 635 -35.22 19.59 -17.65
CA LEU A 635 -34.78 20.98 -17.64
C LEU A 635 -35.55 21.82 -18.67
N ARG A 636 -35.85 21.28 -19.85
CA ARG A 636 -36.74 21.93 -20.83
C ARG A 636 -38.12 22.24 -20.22
N ASP A 637 -38.69 21.22 -19.53
CA ASP A 637 -40.03 21.37 -18.93
C ASP A 637 -39.99 22.36 -17.75
N GLU A 638 -38.92 22.38 -16.93
CA GLU A 638 -38.66 23.38 -15.89
C GLU A 638 -38.65 24.79 -16.50
N GLN A 639 -37.85 24.99 -17.52
CA GLN A 639 -37.64 26.31 -18.13
C GLN A 639 -38.88 26.84 -18.89
N LYS A 640 -39.77 25.97 -19.34
CA LYS A 640 -41.04 26.39 -19.99
C LYS A 640 -42.03 27.01 -19.06
N GLN A 641 -42.03 26.64 -17.77
CA GLN A 641 -42.98 27.11 -16.76
C GLN A 641 -42.38 28.06 -15.73
N SER A 642 -41.07 28.14 -15.61
CA SER A 642 -40.34 29.01 -14.69
C SER A 642 -40.15 30.41 -15.26
N CYS A 643 -40.26 31.45 -14.44
CA CYS A 643 -39.83 32.80 -14.79
C CYS A 643 -38.31 33.00 -14.67
N PHE A 644 -37.64 32.09 -14.00
CA PHE A 644 -36.19 32.11 -13.86
C PHE A 644 -35.52 31.46 -15.05
N HIS A 645 -34.73 32.21 -15.82
CA HIS A 645 -34.00 31.70 -16.95
C HIS A 645 -32.49 31.81 -16.75
N PRO A 646 -31.70 30.91 -17.37
CA PRO A 646 -30.24 30.96 -17.33
C PRO A 646 -29.72 32.33 -17.77
N ALA A 647 -29.08 33.06 -16.88
CA ALA A 647 -28.35 34.27 -17.17
C ALA A 647 -26.90 33.96 -17.52
N ALA A 648 -26.32 32.94 -16.90
CA ALA A 648 -24.97 32.41 -17.20
C ALA A 648 -24.84 30.95 -16.81
N CYS A 649 -24.05 30.21 -17.57
CA CYS A 649 -23.57 28.86 -17.28
C CYS A 649 -22.06 28.88 -17.10
N GLU A 650 -21.52 28.03 -16.20
CA GLU A 650 -20.09 27.97 -15.87
C GLU A 650 -19.48 29.34 -15.59
N LEU A 651 -20.21 30.17 -14.85
CA LEU A 651 -19.87 31.57 -14.56
C LEU A 651 -18.67 31.63 -13.59
N ARG A 652 -17.59 32.23 -14.01
CA ARG A 652 -16.37 32.38 -13.19
C ARG A 652 -16.53 33.49 -12.14
N ILE A 653 -16.01 33.25 -10.94
CA ILE A 653 -15.91 34.22 -9.85
C ILE A 653 -14.42 34.45 -9.55
N GLY A 654 -14.02 35.72 -9.47
CA GLY A 654 -12.69 36.15 -8.99
C GLY A 654 -11.52 35.98 -9.96
N SER A 655 -11.73 35.40 -11.13
CA SER A 655 -10.68 35.25 -12.16
C SER A 655 -11.26 35.05 -13.56
N GLY A 656 -10.71 35.76 -14.56
CA GLY A 656 -11.15 35.74 -15.98
C GLY A 656 -11.64 37.07 -16.50
N GLU A 657 -11.73 37.24 -17.84
CA GLU A 657 -12.12 38.51 -18.48
C GLU A 657 -13.60 38.85 -18.22
N ASP A 658 -14.51 37.86 -18.15
CA ASP A 658 -15.94 38.03 -17.93
C ASP A 658 -16.39 37.54 -16.53
N ALA A 659 -15.46 37.43 -15.57
CA ALA A 659 -15.73 36.92 -14.24
C ALA A 659 -16.45 37.98 -13.36
N VAL A 660 -17.37 37.52 -12.54
CA VAL A 660 -17.90 38.33 -11.42
C VAL A 660 -16.76 38.55 -10.42
N PRO A 661 -16.62 39.78 -9.87
CA PRO A 661 -15.57 40.04 -8.87
C PRO A 661 -15.73 39.11 -7.65
N GLY A 662 -14.66 38.35 -7.33
CA GLY A 662 -14.64 37.51 -6.15
C GLY A 662 -14.59 38.35 -4.87
N GLN A 663 -15.39 37.96 -3.86
CA GLN A 663 -15.39 38.63 -2.55
C GLN A 663 -13.97 38.58 -1.95
N VAL A 664 -13.50 39.73 -1.46
CA VAL A 664 -12.18 39.86 -0.82
C VAL A 664 -12.38 40.11 0.68
N TYR A 665 -11.73 39.28 1.48
CA TYR A 665 -11.73 39.37 2.94
C TYR A 665 -10.36 39.87 3.42
N HIS A 666 -10.37 40.87 4.32
CA HIS A 666 -9.16 41.45 4.87
C HIS A 666 -8.80 40.81 6.20
N LEU A 667 -7.58 40.30 6.33
CA LEU A 667 -7.06 39.73 7.58
C LEU A 667 -6.46 40.83 8.47
N SER A 668 -6.27 40.50 9.74
CA SER A 668 -5.78 41.42 10.77
C SER A 668 -4.38 41.98 10.49
N ASP A 669 -3.58 41.27 9.72
CA ASP A 669 -2.19 41.59 9.36
C ASP A 669 -2.04 42.31 8.00
N GLY A 670 -3.15 42.66 7.34
CA GLY A 670 -3.19 43.32 6.05
C GLY A 670 -3.15 42.39 4.83
N ARG A 671 -3.02 41.08 5.03
CA ARG A 671 -3.17 40.07 3.96
C ARG A 671 -4.63 39.93 3.57
N THR A 672 -4.88 39.25 2.44
CA THR A 672 -6.26 39.09 1.95
C THR A 672 -6.55 37.66 1.52
N VAL A 673 -7.82 37.27 1.69
CA VAL A 673 -8.37 36.03 1.13
C VAL A 673 -9.38 36.43 0.05
N GLN A 674 -9.24 35.88 -1.14
CA GLN A 674 -10.18 36.11 -2.24
C GLN A 674 -10.91 34.82 -2.58
N LEU A 675 -12.23 34.87 -2.58
CA LEU A 675 -13.06 33.79 -3.06
C LEU A 675 -12.96 33.69 -4.59
N VAL A 676 -12.72 32.48 -5.09
CA VAL A 676 -12.70 32.14 -6.52
C VAL A 676 -13.51 30.88 -6.76
N GLY A 677 -14.06 30.73 -7.97
CA GLY A 677 -14.78 29.50 -8.30
C GLY A 677 -15.55 29.62 -9.60
N THR A 678 -16.38 28.62 -9.86
CA THR A 678 -17.26 28.57 -11.04
C THR A 678 -18.65 28.17 -10.58
N VAL A 679 -19.66 28.95 -10.99
CA VAL A 679 -21.08 28.71 -10.73
C VAL A 679 -21.62 27.91 -11.90
N ASP A 680 -22.14 26.71 -11.70
CA ASP A 680 -22.64 25.85 -12.77
C ASP A 680 -23.73 26.55 -13.59
N ARG A 681 -24.74 27.11 -12.90
CA ARG A 681 -25.79 27.87 -13.52
C ARG A 681 -26.30 28.97 -12.57
N ALA A 682 -26.36 30.21 -13.08
CA ALA A 682 -27.00 31.34 -12.41
C ALA A 682 -28.22 31.75 -13.24
N ASP A 683 -29.42 31.64 -12.65
CA ASP A 683 -30.67 32.04 -13.26
C ASP A 683 -31.13 33.37 -12.71
N GLU A 684 -31.73 34.19 -13.59
CA GLU A 684 -32.28 35.50 -13.28
C GLU A 684 -33.75 35.57 -13.62
N TRP A 685 -34.47 36.29 -12.78
CA TRP A 685 -35.84 36.74 -13.00
C TRP A 685 -35.95 38.22 -12.72
N VAL A 686 -36.53 38.99 -13.66
CA VAL A 686 -36.83 40.43 -13.50
C VAL A 686 -38.33 40.59 -13.31
N GLU A 687 -38.71 41.04 -12.08
CA GLU A 687 -40.08 41.30 -11.70
C GLU A 687 -40.60 42.56 -12.44
N GLU A 688 -41.89 42.71 -12.66
CA GLU A 688 -42.52 43.88 -13.36
C GLU A 688 -42.14 45.23 -12.75
N ASN A 689 -41.87 45.30 -11.47
CA ASN A 689 -41.41 46.51 -10.78
C ASN A 689 -39.93 46.83 -10.98
N GLY A 690 -39.19 45.99 -11.76
CA GLY A 690 -37.76 46.11 -12.02
C GLY A 690 -36.83 45.47 -11.01
N THR A 691 -37.37 44.83 -9.97
CA THR A 691 -36.53 44.04 -9.00
C THR A 691 -35.97 42.82 -9.73
N ARG A 692 -34.63 42.61 -9.60
CA ARG A 692 -33.94 41.48 -10.18
C ARG A 692 -33.71 40.42 -9.10
N TRP A 693 -34.07 39.21 -9.40
CA TRP A 693 -33.87 38.05 -8.53
C TRP A 693 -32.87 37.07 -9.13
N VAL A 694 -31.98 36.55 -8.31
CA VAL A 694 -30.99 35.55 -8.77
C VAL A 694 -31.09 34.30 -7.92
N ARG A 695 -31.08 33.15 -8.60
CA ARG A 695 -30.89 31.84 -7.97
C ARG A 695 -29.65 31.15 -8.57
N VAL A 696 -29.00 30.32 -7.73
CA VAL A 696 -27.87 29.49 -8.16
C VAL A 696 -28.32 28.03 -8.20
N VAL A 697 -28.01 27.34 -9.29
CA VAL A 697 -28.35 25.92 -9.47
C VAL A 697 -27.05 25.15 -9.68
N ASP A 698 -26.89 24.05 -8.95
CA ASP A 698 -25.72 23.15 -9.00
C ASP A 698 -26.19 21.72 -9.28
N TYR A 699 -25.45 21.00 -10.11
CA TYR A 699 -25.81 19.66 -10.53
C TYR A 699 -24.99 18.60 -9.79
N LYS A 700 -25.66 17.68 -9.10
CA LYS A 700 -25.00 16.64 -8.32
C LYS A 700 -25.34 15.23 -8.80
N THR A 701 -24.33 14.42 -9.03
CA THR A 701 -24.47 13.00 -9.41
C THR A 701 -24.75 12.07 -8.22
N GLY A 702 -24.87 12.61 -6.99
CA GLY A 702 -25.06 11.85 -5.77
C GLY A 702 -26.35 12.23 -5.01
N THR A 703 -26.48 11.73 -3.77
CA THR A 703 -27.63 11.98 -2.87
C THR A 703 -27.39 13.15 -1.91
N LYS A 704 -26.49 14.09 -2.25
CA LYS A 704 -26.15 15.24 -1.39
C LYS A 704 -27.37 16.14 -1.20
N LYS A 705 -27.70 16.49 0.06
CA LYS A 705 -28.78 17.40 0.44
C LYS A 705 -28.22 18.54 1.27
N LEU A 706 -28.77 19.76 1.12
CA LEU A 706 -28.33 20.90 1.89
C LEU A 706 -28.66 20.71 3.37
N ASN A 707 -27.64 20.83 4.22
CA ASN A 707 -27.76 20.69 5.66
C ASN A 707 -27.21 21.94 6.36
N LEU A 708 -28.08 22.75 6.94
CA LEU A 708 -27.68 24.00 7.63
C LEU A 708 -26.77 23.77 8.85
N LYS A 709 -26.79 22.58 9.47
CA LYS A 709 -25.82 22.23 10.52
C LYS A 709 -24.43 21.99 9.97
N GLU A 710 -24.34 21.40 8.77
CA GLU A 710 -23.08 21.24 8.06
C GLU A 710 -22.54 22.61 7.59
N VAL A 711 -23.42 23.48 7.07
CA VAL A 711 -23.06 24.86 6.72
C VAL A 711 -22.50 25.63 7.93
N TYR A 712 -23.09 25.45 9.11
CA TYR A 712 -22.61 26.07 10.36
C TYR A 712 -21.19 25.60 10.70
N CYS A 713 -20.82 24.35 10.37
CA CYS A 713 -19.49 23.80 10.59
C CYS A 713 -18.51 24.04 9.44
N GLY A 714 -18.87 24.82 8.42
CA GLY A 714 -18.02 25.13 7.28
C GLY A 714 -18.05 24.09 6.16
N LEU A 715 -19.02 23.17 6.18
CA LEU A 715 -19.29 22.21 5.10
C LEU A 715 -20.52 22.68 4.30
N ASP A 716 -20.68 22.16 3.09
CA ASP A 716 -21.84 22.42 2.22
C ASP A 716 -22.10 23.93 1.93
N CYS A 717 -21.03 24.72 1.90
CA CYS A 717 -21.05 26.18 1.79
C CYS A 717 -21.05 26.68 0.35
N GLN A 718 -20.74 25.84 -0.63
CA GLN A 718 -20.46 26.20 -2.02
C GLN A 718 -21.50 27.11 -2.64
N MET A 719 -22.73 26.66 -2.66
CA MET A 719 -23.84 27.34 -3.32
C MET A 719 -24.18 28.70 -2.68
N LEU A 720 -24.16 28.74 -1.35
CA LEU A 720 -24.45 29.95 -0.59
C LEU A 720 -23.36 31.01 -0.80
N LEU A 721 -22.07 30.62 -0.81
CA LEU A 721 -20.97 31.51 -1.12
C LEU A 721 -21.08 32.09 -2.55
N TYR A 722 -21.54 31.28 -3.50
CA TYR A 722 -21.77 31.76 -4.87
C TYR A 722 -22.95 32.73 -4.93
N LEU A 723 -24.08 32.37 -4.34
CA LEU A 723 -25.26 33.28 -4.29
C LEU A 723 -24.88 34.65 -3.71
N PHE A 724 -24.17 34.66 -2.57
CA PHE A 724 -23.74 35.91 -1.94
C PHE A 724 -22.67 36.66 -2.71
N SER A 725 -21.85 35.97 -3.51
CA SER A 725 -20.91 36.63 -4.43
C SER A 725 -21.65 37.36 -5.55
N LEU A 726 -22.70 36.75 -6.12
CA LEU A 726 -23.52 37.38 -7.15
C LEU A 726 -24.30 38.57 -6.62
N THR A 727 -24.98 38.45 -5.48
CA THR A 727 -25.82 39.52 -4.91
C THR A 727 -25.02 40.69 -4.33
N ARG A 728 -23.73 40.54 -4.07
CA ARG A 728 -22.80 41.60 -3.66
C ARG A 728 -22.08 42.30 -4.80
N ASP A 729 -22.30 41.87 -6.04
CA ASP A 729 -21.71 42.51 -7.22
C ASP A 729 -22.26 43.94 -7.39
N LYS A 730 -21.39 44.94 -7.26
CA LYS A 730 -21.76 46.38 -7.28
C LYS A 730 -21.55 47.03 -8.65
N SER A 731 -20.91 46.37 -9.57
CA SER A 731 -20.44 46.98 -10.81
C SER A 731 -20.60 46.09 -12.04
N GLY A 732 -21.10 44.90 -11.88
CA GLY A 732 -21.21 43.94 -12.95
C GLY A 732 -22.66 43.56 -13.32
N ARG A 733 -22.79 42.41 -13.92
CA ARG A 733 -24.02 41.87 -14.50
C ARG A 733 -25.18 41.71 -13.49
N PHE A 734 -24.87 41.33 -12.24
CA PHE A 734 -25.87 41.06 -11.19
C PHE A 734 -26.07 42.21 -10.21
N THR A 735 -25.65 43.42 -10.57
CA THR A 735 -25.77 44.60 -9.71
C THR A 735 -27.20 44.82 -9.27
N GLY A 736 -27.44 44.86 -7.92
CA GLY A 736 -28.72 45.07 -7.28
C GLY A 736 -29.67 43.88 -7.34
N ALA A 737 -29.18 42.68 -7.63
CA ALA A 737 -30.00 41.47 -7.59
C ALA A 737 -30.26 41.01 -6.15
N GLU A 738 -31.51 40.59 -5.89
CA GLU A 738 -31.93 39.99 -4.64
C GLU A 738 -31.74 38.45 -4.65
N PRO A 739 -31.35 37.84 -3.53
CA PRO A 739 -31.17 36.39 -3.45
C PRO A 739 -32.55 35.68 -3.47
N ALA A 740 -32.80 34.87 -4.51
CA ALA A 740 -33.98 34.01 -4.60
C ALA A 740 -33.75 32.62 -3.97
N GLY A 741 -32.53 32.11 -4.04
CA GLY A 741 -32.20 30.85 -3.40
C GLY A 741 -31.08 30.05 -4.08
N VAL A 742 -30.82 28.88 -3.50
CA VAL A 742 -29.85 27.89 -4.02
C VAL A 742 -30.56 26.55 -4.18
N LEU A 743 -30.32 25.88 -5.31
CA LEU A 743 -30.95 24.62 -5.66
C LEU A 743 -29.90 23.58 -6.08
N TYR A 744 -29.92 22.42 -5.44
CA TYR A 744 -29.24 21.21 -5.89
C TYR A 744 -30.19 20.40 -6.77
N LEU A 745 -29.82 20.15 -8.01
CA LEU A 745 -30.50 19.19 -8.86
C LEU A 745 -29.76 17.85 -8.82
N LEU A 746 -30.42 16.84 -8.24
CA LEU A 746 -29.89 15.49 -8.17
C LEU A 746 -30.08 14.81 -9.54
N ALA A 747 -28.99 14.75 -10.33
CA ALA A 747 -29.01 14.32 -11.72
C ALA A 747 -29.02 12.80 -11.93
N ASP A 748 -28.83 12.01 -10.85
CA ASP A 748 -28.94 10.55 -10.90
C ASP A 748 -30.19 10.10 -10.13
N PRO A 749 -31.30 9.82 -10.85
CA PRO A 749 -32.55 9.48 -10.19
C PRO A 749 -32.41 8.12 -9.50
N ALA A 750 -32.63 8.10 -8.20
CA ALA A 750 -32.71 6.85 -7.45
C ALA A 750 -33.85 5.99 -8.01
N PRO A 751 -33.61 4.71 -8.37
CA PRO A 751 -34.69 3.85 -8.83
C PRO A 751 -35.67 3.63 -7.68
N LYS A 752 -36.86 4.24 -7.77
CA LYS A 752 -37.98 3.87 -6.88
C LYS A 752 -38.38 2.44 -7.25
N THR A 753 -38.29 1.53 -6.28
CA THR A 753 -38.74 0.14 -6.36
C THR A 753 -40.26 0.06 -6.58
N THR A 754 -40.70 0.24 -7.81
CA THR A 754 -42.02 -0.11 -8.28
C THR A 754 -41.89 -0.80 -9.62
N ASN A 755 -42.81 -1.76 -9.90
CA ASN A 755 -42.81 -2.70 -11.02
C ASN A 755 -42.05 -2.22 -12.28
N ARG A 756 -41.21 -3.13 -12.85
CA ARG A 756 -40.29 -2.95 -13.97
C ARG A 756 -40.89 -2.23 -15.23
N GLN A 757 -42.20 -2.21 -15.37
CA GLN A 757 -42.90 -1.53 -16.48
C GLN A 757 -43.25 -0.07 -16.19
N GLN A 758 -43.39 0.33 -14.92
CA GLN A 758 -43.59 1.71 -14.49
C GLN A 758 -42.30 2.50 -14.32
N ALA A 759 -41.18 1.82 -14.06
CA ALA A 759 -39.85 2.43 -13.87
C ALA A 759 -39.27 3.07 -15.15
N GLN A 760 -39.87 2.88 -16.31
CA GLN A 760 -39.45 3.51 -17.57
C GLN A 760 -40.20 4.81 -17.90
N GLN A 761 -41.26 5.15 -17.17
CA GLN A 761 -42.15 6.29 -17.49
C GLN A 761 -42.11 7.47 -16.51
N ASP A 762 -41.57 7.32 -15.27
CA ASP A 762 -41.53 8.39 -14.27
C ASP A 762 -40.15 8.51 -13.61
N VAL A 763 -39.19 9.06 -14.35
CA VAL A 763 -37.93 9.54 -13.77
C VAL A 763 -38.24 10.86 -13.06
N GLN A 764 -38.39 10.81 -11.72
CA GLN A 764 -38.53 12.01 -10.91
C GLN A 764 -37.16 12.45 -10.44
N TYR A 765 -36.72 13.63 -10.89
CA TYR A 765 -35.58 14.33 -10.34
C TYR A 765 -36.00 15.02 -9.04
N GLU A 766 -35.14 14.93 -8.02
CA GLU A 766 -35.36 15.63 -6.74
C GLU A 766 -34.55 16.92 -6.74
N LEU A 767 -35.18 18.00 -6.36
CA LEU A 767 -34.55 19.26 -6.00
C LEU A 767 -34.36 19.33 -4.49
N ASP A 768 -33.22 19.80 -4.04
CA ASP A 768 -32.96 20.16 -2.65
C ASP A 768 -32.31 21.55 -2.60
N GLY A 769 -32.37 22.23 -1.45
CA GLY A 769 -31.80 23.58 -1.36
C GLY A 769 -32.46 24.48 -0.35
N LEU A 770 -32.24 25.78 -0.49
CA LEU A 770 -32.77 26.85 0.36
C LEU A 770 -33.34 27.96 -0.52
N VAL A 771 -34.61 28.23 -0.41
CA VAL A 771 -35.32 29.24 -1.20
C VAL A 771 -35.79 30.39 -0.33
N ARG A 772 -35.80 31.59 -0.88
CA ARG A 772 -36.33 32.80 -0.23
C ARG A 772 -37.79 32.59 0.16
N ASP A 773 -38.16 32.81 1.44
CA ASP A 773 -39.51 32.59 1.95
C ASP A 773 -40.46 33.77 1.53
N GLU A 774 -40.72 33.85 0.23
CA GLU A 774 -41.63 34.78 -0.39
C GLU A 774 -42.50 34.07 -1.43
N GLN A 775 -43.81 34.17 -1.34
CA GLN A 775 -44.77 33.50 -2.23
C GLN A 775 -44.53 33.79 -3.73
N LYS A 776 -44.23 35.03 -4.08
CA LYS A 776 -43.94 35.43 -5.47
C LYS A 776 -42.69 34.74 -6.05
N VAL A 777 -41.70 34.40 -5.19
CA VAL A 777 -40.50 33.66 -5.61
C VAL A 777 -40.86 32.20 -5.90
N PHE A 778 -41.76 31.62 -5.11
CA PHE A 778 -42.25 30.25 -5.32
C PHE A 778 -43.02 30.14 -6.64
N GLU A 779 -43.98 31.07 -6.86
CA GLU A 779 -44.79 31.16 -8.09
C GLU A 779 -43.88 31.37 -9.33
N ALA A 780 -42.85 32.20 -9.22
CA ALA A 780 -41.90 32.42 -10.32
C ALA A 780 -41.03 31.20 -10.59
N MET A 781 -40.79 30.29 -9.64
CA MET A 781 -40.04 29.06 -9.84
C MET A 781 -40.90 27.90 -10.33
N ASP A 782 -42.15 27.79 -9.84
CA ASP A 782 -43.08 26.69 -10.10
C ASP A 782 -44.50 27.26 -10.28
N ALA A 783 -44.79 27.76 -11.46
CA ALA A 783 -46.02 28.45 -11.81
C ALA A 783 -47.27 27.57 -11.60
N ASP A 784 -47.13 26.27 -11.68
CA ASP A 784 -48.23 25.31 -11.52
C ASP A 784 -48.48 24.95 -10.03
N GLU A 785 -47.67 25.47 -9.09
CA GLU A 785 -47.69 25.15 -7.65
C GLU A 785 -47.69 23.65 -7.33
N THR A 786 -47.02 22.87 -8.13
CA THR A 786 -46.93 21.41 -7.99
C THR A 786 -45.92 20.98 -6.93
N GLY A 787 -44.92 21.81 -6.64
CA GLY A 787 -43.76 21.49 -5.83
C GLY A 787 -42.73 20.63 -6.60
N ARG A 788 -42.91 20.46 -7.92
CA ARG A 788 -42.01 19.66 -8.74
C ARG A 788 -40.65 20.34 -8.95
N TYR A 789 -40.64 21.66 -8.97
CA TYR A 789 -39.47 22.50 -9.26
C TYR A 789 -39.01 23.32 -8.05
N LEU A 790 -39.44 22.89 -6.85
CA LEU A 790 -39.08 23.47 -5.54
C LEU A 790 -38.50 22.40 -4.63
N PRO A 791 -37.63 22.74 -3.65
CA PRO A 791 -37.09 21.78 -2.67
C PRO A 791 -38.11 21.35 -1.60
N PHE A 792 -39.36 21.77 -1.73
CA PHE A 792 -40.49 21.47 -0.85
C PHE A 792 -41.79 21.32 -1.64
N GLY A 793 -42.71 20.53 -1.11
CA GLY A 793 -44.03 20.33 -1.71
C GLY A 793 -45.12 21.25 -1.13
N TYR A 794 -46.29 21.23 -1.77
CA TYR A 794 -47.48 21.92 -1.29
C TYR A 794 -48.45 20.98 -0.56
N ARG A 795 -49.12 21.49 0.48
CA ARG A 795 -50.17 20.78 1.17
C ARG A 795 -51.39 21.74 1.32
N ASN A 796 -52.49 21.42 0.63
CA ASN A 796 -53.71 22.28 0.61
C ASN A 796 -53.41 23.69 0.05
N GLY A 797 -52.58 23.82 -1.00
CA GLY A 797 -52.29 25.12 -1.63
C GLY A 797 -51.30 26.01 -0.85
N VAL A 798 -50.70 25.49 0.25
CA VAL A 798 -49.65 26.20 0.98
C VAL A 798 -48.38 25.36 1.07
N PRO A 799 -47.17 25.99 1.10
CA PRO A 799 -45.93 25.30 1.26
C PRO A 799 -45.90 24.41 2.51
N SER A 800 -45.40 23.17 2.40
CA SER A 800 -45.43 22.19 3.48
C SER A 800 -44.75 22.69 4.76
N PRO A 801 -45.46 22.71 5.92
CA PRO A 801 -44.87 23.16 7.19
C PRO A 801 -43.71 22.29 7.67
N SER A 802 -43.67 20.99 7.30
CA SER A 802 -42.61 20.06 7.67
C SER A 802 -41.30 20.31 6.96
N GLN A 803 -41.29 21.17 5.91
CA GLN A 803 -40.11 21.53 5.11
C GLN A 803 -39.78 23.03 5.25
N LYS A 804 -40.06 23.62 6.44
CA LYS A 804 -39.76 25.03 6.75
C LYS A 804 -38.24 25.31 6.72
N ASP A 805 -37.43 24.29 7.01
CA ASP A 805 -35.95 24.34 6.95
C ASP A 805 -35.41 24.58 5.53
N LYS A 806 -36.21 24.30 4.48
CA LYS A 806 -35.88 24.58 3.08
C LYS A 806 -36.19 26.01 2.62
N ARG A 807 -36.62 26.84 3.54
CA ARG A 807 -37.02 28.26 3.30
C ARG A 807 -36.28 29.18 4.24
N ALA A 808 -35.90 30.33 3.77
CA ALA A 808 -35.20 31.36 4.54
C ALA A 808 -35.73 32.77 4.22
N ASP A 809 -36.09 33.53 5.26
CA ASP A 809 -36.29 34.97 5.11
C ASP A 809 -34.95 35.70 4.91
N ILE A 810 -34.99 36.98 4.57
CA ILE A 810 -33.76 37.77 4.35
C ILE A 810 -32.91 37.88 5.60
N ALA A 811 -33.52 37.90 6.78
CA ALA A 811 -32.76 37.99 8.03
C ALA A 811 -31.96 36.73 8.29
N LYS A 812 -32.51 35.54 8.00
CA LYS A 812 -31.79 34.25 8.07
C LYS A 812 -30.71 34.18 7.04
N LEU A 813 -30.97 34.57 5.79
CA LEU A 813 -29.94 34.62 4.74
C LEU A 813 -28.78 35.55 5.13
N ASN A 814 -29.03 36.69 5.69
CA ASN A 814 -27.99 37.62 6.16
C ASN A 814 -27.16 37.02 7.31
N ARG A 815 -27.80 36.28 8.25
CA ARG A 815 -27.04 35.58 9.31
C ARG A 815 -26.14 34.50 8.74
N ILE A 816 -26.62 33.72 7.78
CA ILE A 816 -25.82 32.71 7.07
C ILE A 816 -24.62 33.38 6.39
N GLN A 817 -24.87 34.49 5.71
CA GLN A 817 -23.85 35.24 4.98
C GLN A 817 -22.73 35.73 5.91
N LEU A 818 -23.09 36.38 7.02
CA LEU A 818 -22.13 36.88 8.02
C LEU A 818 -21.31 35.72 8.60
N HIS A 819 -21.94 34.61 8.90
CA HIS A 819 -21.25 33.44 9.43
C HIS A 819 -20.25 32.84 8.42
N LEU A 820 -20.61 32.74 7.13
CA LEU A 820 -19.70 32.29 6.09
C LEU A 820 -18.52 33.24 5.88
N ASP A 821 -18.75 34.56 6.00
CA ASP A 821 -17.69 35.57 5.95
C ASP A 821 -16.68 35.37 7.12
N ASP A 822 -17.19 35.07 8.31
CA ASP A 822 -16.36 34.77 9.47
C ASP A 822 -15.56 33.48 9.28
N LEU A 823 -16.18 32.40 8.75
CA LEU A 823 -15.49 31.14 8.47
C LEU A 823 -14.33 31.34 7.46
N VAL A 824 -14.55 32.09 6.38
CA VAL A 824 -13.50 32.38 5.39
C VAL A 824 -12.37 33.18 6.01
N THR A 825 -12.70 34.18 6.82
CA THR A 825 -11.70 35.04 7.51
C THR A 825 -10.91 34.24 8.52
N GLN A 826 -11.57 33.40 9.33
CA GLN A 826 -10.90 32.50 10.29
C GLN A 826 -9.99 31.49 9.62
N MET A 827 -10.44 30.86 8.53
CA MET A 827 -9.60 29.96 7.74
C MET A 827 -8.32 30.65 7.28
N GLY A 828 -8.45 31.85 6.70
CA GLY A 828 -7.30 32.61 6.23
C GLY A 828 -6.32 32.94 7.35
N GLN A 829 -6.81 33.47 8.46
CA GLN A 829 -5.98 33.80 9.62
C GLN A 829 -5.27 32.58 10.18
N GLN A 830 -5.98 31.50 10.43
CA GLN A 830 -5.43 30.27 10.99
C GLN A 830 -4.38 29.62 10.06
N LEU A 831 -4.59 29.66 8.74
CA LEU A 831 -3.59 29.16 7.78
C LEU A 831 -2.29 29.96 7.83
N TYR A 832 -2.36 31.29 7.85
CA TYR A 832 -1.17 32.13 7.96
C TYR A 832 -0.50 32.04 9.33
N ASP A 833 -1.23 31.69 10.37
CA ASP A 833 -0.72 31.37 11.71
C ASP A 833 -0.13 29.93 11.78
N GLY A 834 -0.15 29.20 10.66
CA GLY A 834 0.48 27.88 10.56
C GLY A 834 -0.32 26.74 11.16
N GLN A 835 -1.63 26.93 11.42
CA GLN A 835 -2.48 25.90 12.03
C GLN A 835 -2.88 24.83 11.00
N ILE A 836 -2.28 23.65 11.12
CA ILE A 836 -2.47 22.52 10.20
C ILE A 836 -2.82 21.21 10.92
N ALA A 837 -3.48 21.28 12.07
CA ALA A 837 -3.76 20.11 12.88
C ALA A 837 -4.52 19.01 12.11
N ALA A 838 -4.15 17.75 12.35
CA ALA A 838 -4.83 16.57 11.84
C ALA A 838 -6.08 16.27 12.70
N GLU A 839 -7.07 17.15 12.64
CA GLU A 839 -8.31 17.10 13.43
C GLU A 839 -9.51 16.91 12.48
N PRO A 840 -9.77 15.68 12.00
CA PRO A 840 -10.86 15.42 11.08
C PRO A 840 -12.22 15.69 11.74
N LEU A 841 -13.15 16.26 10.96
CA LEU A 841 -14.53 16.48 11.40
C LEU A 841 -15.36 15.21 11.18
N VAL A 842 -15.76 14.57 12.27
CA VAL A 842 -16.54 13.31 12.25
C VAL A 842 -18.01 13.60 12.51
N ALA A 843 -18.86 13.21 11.57
CA ALA A 843 -20.31 13.39 11.66
C ALA A 843 -21.00 12.05 12.02
N GLY A 844 -20.99 11.68 13.30
CA GLY A 844 -21.63 10.46 13.81
C GLY A 844 -20.96 9.15 13.37
N ALA A 845 -21.51 8.03 13.81
CA ALA A 845 -20.97 6.70 13.46
C ALA A 845 -21.06 6.45 11.93
N GLY A 846 -19.91 6.38 11.26
CA GLY A 846 -19.77 6.03 9.84
C GLY A 846 -19.40 7.17 8.89
N ARG A 847 -19.33 8.42 9.35
CA ARG A 847 -18.86 9.56 8.52
C ARG A 847 -17.49 10.08 8.97
N ASN A 848 -16.51 9.19 9.10
CA ASN A 848 -15.14 9.59 9.34
C ASN A 848 -14.44 9.86 8.00
N PRO A 849 -13.99 11.10 7.72
CA PRO A 849 -13.35 11.45 6.44
C PRO A 849 -12.02 10.73 6.22
N CYS A 850 -11.39 10.20 7.26
CA CYS A 850 -10.12 9.47 7.16
C CYS A 850 -10.26 8.14 6.40
N VAL A 851 -11.45 7.53 6.38
CA VAL A 851 -11.72 6.25 5.66
C VAL A 851 -11.46 6.38 4.15
N TRP A 852 -11.69 7.56 3.59
CA TRP A 852 -11.55 7.84 2.15
C TRP A 852 -10.44 8.87 1.86
N CYS A 853 -9.54 9.09 2.81
CA CYS A 853 -8.49 10.10 2.67
C CYS A 853 -7.30 9.55 1.89
N ASP A 854 -6.98 10.16 0.75
CA ASP A 854 -5.82 9.82 -0.08
C ASP A 854 -4.47 10.02 0.64
N TYR A 855 -4.46 10.74 1.75
CA TYR A 855 -3.26 11.11 2.50
C TYR A 855 -3.08 10.32 3.80
N SER A 856 -3.89 9.27 4.04
CA SER A 856 -3.84 8.46 5.27
C SER A 856 -2.45 7.90 5.58
N PHE A 857 -1.70 7.49 4.55
CA PHE A 857 -0.33 6.96 4.68
C PHE A 857 0.71 8.00 5.15
N ILE A 858 0.45 9.30 4.88
CA ILE A 858 1.34 10.38 5.28
C ILE A 858 0.92 10.89 6.66
N CYS A 859 -0.38 10.98 6.89
CA CYS A 859 -0.96 11.53 8.10
C CYS A 859 -0.81 10.56 9.29
N CYS A 860 -1.02 9.26 9.06
CA CYS A 860 -1.03 8.21 10.09
C CYS A 860 -1.94 8.53 11.29
N HIS A 861 -3.05 9.25 11.05
CA HIS A 861 -3.99 9.65 12.09
C HIS A 861 -4.66 8.42 12.73
N GLU A 862 -4.68 8.37 14.05
CA GLU A 862 -5.37 7.32 14.80
C GLU A 862 -6.83 7.71 15.05
N THR A 863 -7.75 6.81 14.70
CA THR A 863 -9.20 7.00 14.89
C THR A 863 -9.53 7.22 16.36
N GLY A 864 -10.31 8.26 16.64
CA GLY A 864 -10.74 8.64 18.00
C GLY A 864 -9.80 9.61 18.72
N ILE A 865 -8.62 9.95 18.14
CA ILE A 865 -7.68 10.90 18.74
C ILE A 865 -7.74 12.24 18.01
N GLY A 866 -8.06 13.34 18.74
CA GLY A 866 -8.09 14.69 18.17
C GLY A 866 -9.19 14.91 17.12
N GLU A 867 -10.17 14.02 17.00
CA GLU A 867 -11.32 14.17 16.12
C GLU A 867 -12.26 15.27 16.63
N ARG A 868 -12.80 16.07 15.71
CA ARG A 868 -13.81 17.08 16.01
C ARG A 868 -15.21 16.52 15.72
N ALA A 869 -16.14 16.67 16.64
CA ALA A 869 -17.55 16.35 16.40
C ALA A 869 -18.23 17.47 15.59
N LEU A 870 -19.25 17.10 14.80
CA LEU A 870 -20.11 18.06 14.12
C LEU A 870 -21.06 18.68 15.17
N GLU A 871 -20.63 19.79 15.75
CA GLU A 871 -21.36 20.51 16.78
C GLU A 871 -22.00 21.76 16.19
N ALA A 872 -23.32 21.75 16.06
CA ALA A 872 -24.11 22.88 15.62
C ALA A 872 -25.39 23.01 16.50
N PRO A 873 -25.91 24.22 16.67
CA PRO A 873 -27.20 24.41 17.31
C PRO A 873 -28.32 23.58 16.66
N ALA A 874 -29.35 23.23 17.41
CA ALA A 874 -30.47 22.44 16.88
C ALA A 874 -31.14 23.12 15.68
N LYS A 875 -31.24 24.45 15.72
CA LYS A 875 -31.78 25.34 14.68
C LYS A 875 -30.74 26.43 14.37
N PRO A 876 -29.68 26.10 13.56
CA PRO A 876 -28.65 27.08 13.21
C PRO A 876 -29.31 28.25 12.42
N PHE A 877 -28.81 29.45 12.67
CA PHE A 877 -29.25 30.70 12.01
C PHE A 877 -30.69 31.16 12.33
N GLU A 878 -31.39 30.54 13.28
CA GLU A 878 -32.61 31.09 13.85
C GLU A 878 -32.26 32.10 14.97
N PRO A 879 -33.10 33.12 15.25
CA PRO A 879 -32.89 33.99 16.41
C PRO A 879 -32.86 33.17 17.69
N GLU A 880 -32.01 33.53 18.67
CA GLU A 880 -32.04 32.92 20.00
C GLU A 880 -33.41 33.22 20.60
N GLU A 881 -34.17 32.17 20.98
CA GLU A 881 -35.43 32.32 21.72
C GLU A 881 -35.10 32.95 23.07
N THR A 882 -35.55 34.18 23.28
CA THR A 882 -35.42 34.84 24.59
C THR A 882 -36.20 34.05 25.61
N GLU A 883 -35.69 33.92 26.84
CA GLU A 883 -36.32 33.15 27.95
C GLU A 883 -37.79 33.46 28.22
N ASN A 884 -38.28 34.63 27.76
CA ASN A 884 -39.66 35.04 27.89
C ASN A 884 -40.66 34.33 26.92
N GLU A 885 -40.23 33.66 25.89
CA GLU A 885 -41.11 32.93 24.96
C GLU A 885 -41.35 31.47 25.41
N LYS A 886 -40.48 30.92 26.24
CA LYS A 886 -40.64 29.56 26.80
C LYS A 886 -41.73 29.46 27.88
N GLU A 887 -42.11 30.57 28.52
CA GLU A 887 -43.21 30.61 29.51
C GLU A 887 -44.59 30.73 28.86
N GLY A 888 -44.67 31.13 27.56
CA GLY A 888 -45.94 31.29 26.84
C GLY A 888 -46.51 30.02 26.21
N GLU A 889 -45.70 28.98 25.97
CA GLU A 889 -46.19 27.71 25.40
C GLU A 889 -46.57 26.63 26.47
N GLN A 890 -46.35 26.91 27.74
CA GLN A 890 -46.78 26.04 28.87
C GLN A 890 -47.96 26.57 29.66
N ALA A 891 -48.65 27.61 29.20
CA ALA A 891 -49.84 28.12 29.85
C ALA A 891 -51.15 27.74 29.12
#